data_99261925e19c89cfe12bfd9f0bb5f8cb
#
_entry.id   99261925e19c89cfe12bfd9f0bb5f8cb
#
_cell.length_a   1.000
_cell.length_b   1.000
_cell.length_c   1.000
_cell.angle_alpha   90.00
_cell.angle_beta   90.00
_cell.angle_gamma   90.00
#
_symmetry.space_group_name_H-M   'P 1'
#
loop_
_entity.id
_entity.type
_entity.pdbx_description
1 polymer ?
#
loop_
_entity_poly.entity_id
_entity_poly.type
_entity_poly.pdbx_seq_one_letter_code
_entity_poly.pdbx_strand_id
1 'polypeptide(L)'
;MAETLEKKHERIMLRFDRAYSPQKEVREKCIEATRFARVPGGQWEGATAAGTKLDEQFEKYPKFEINKVATELNRIIAEYRNNRITVKFRPGDREASEELANKLNGLFRADYEETDGGEACDNAFDDAATGGFGCFRLTSMLVNEYDPMDDRQRIAIEPIYDPSRSVWFDPDAKKYDKSDALWAFCMYSLSPEKYEAEYGKKPPTSLDVTSMTSWEYNWFGADVIYIAKYYEVRKESVDVISYRHPITGEIATYDSDQVEDIEDELAIAGFHEVARRSVKRRRVYVSVVDGDGFLEKPRRIPGEHIPLIPVYGKRWFIDDIERVEGHIAKAMDPQRLYNLQVSMLADTAAQDPGQIPIVGMEQIRGLEKHWEARNKKRPAFLPLREVRDKSGNIIAGATPAGYTQPAVMNQALAALLQQTSADIQEVTGGSQAMQQMPSNIAQETVNNLMNRADMASFIYLDNMAKSLKRAGEVWLSMAREVYGSEREVRIVNEDGSDDIAVLSAQVVDRQTGAVVALNDLSIGRYDVTVDVGPSYTARRDATVSVLTNVLSSMLPTDPMRPAIQGIILDNIDGEGLDDFKEYNRNQLLISGIAKPRNEKEQQIVQQAQMAAQSQPNPEMVLAQAQMVAAQAEAQKATNETAQTQIKAFTAQQDAMESQANTVYKLAQARNIDDKAVMEAIRLLKDVAESQQQQFQSPPQSPADLMPS
;
A
#
# COMPACT_ATOMS: atom_id res chain seq x y z
N MET A 1 28.21 32.59 22.61
CA MET A 1 26.96 33.27 22.97
C MET A 1 25.80 32.44 22.44
N ALA A 2 24.85 32.08 23.29
CA ALA A 2 23.66 31.36 22.84
C ALA A 2 22.86 32.25 21.87
N GLU A 3 22.53 31.73 20.71
CA GLU A 3 21.71 32.41 19.71
C GLU A 3 20.30 32.64 20.28
N THR A 4 19.78 33.88 20.13
CA THR A 4 18.42 34.20 20.60
C THR A 4 17.38 33.40 19.83
N LEU A 5 16.21 33.14 20.45
CA LEU A 5 15.12 32.38 19.80
C LEU A 5 14.66 33.05 18.49
N GLU A 6 14.61 34.37 18.45
CA GLU A 6 14.25 35.14 17.25
C GLU A 6 15.21 34.86 16.09
N LYS A 7 16.53 34.93 16.33
CA LYS A 7 17.54 34.62 15.30
C LYS A 7 17.46 33.13 14.84
N LYS A 8 17.15 32.23 15.76
CA LYS A 8 16.91 30.82 15.38
C LYS A 8 15.70 30.69 14.48
N HIS A 9 14.61 31.37 14.80
CA HIS A 9 13.40 31.36 13.98
C HIS A 9 13.69 31.95 12.58
N GLU A 10 14.32 33.07 12.48
CA GLU A 10 14.74 33.70 11.21
C GLU A 10 15.58 32.70 10.35
N ARG A 11 16.54 32.05 10.98
CA ARG A 11 17.33 31.01 10.29
C ARG A 11 16.47 29.83 9.82
N ILE A 12 15.49 29.39 10.60
CA ILE A 12 14.56 28.31 10.23
C ILE A 12 13.74 28.73 9.02
N MET A 13 13.23 29.95 9.01
CA MET A 13 12.48 30.50 7.88
C MET A 13 13.30 30.55 6.60
N LEU A 14 14.55 31.03 6.68
CA LEU A 14 15.49 31.05 5.55
C LEU A 14 15.78 29.61 5.02
N ARG A 15 15.88 28.62 5.92
CA ARG A 15 16.03 27.20 5.53
C ARG A 15 14.78 26.69 4.82
N PHE A 16 13.61 27.07 5.30
CA PHE A 16 12.36 26.69 4.65
C PHE A 16 12.27 27.24 3.23
N ASP A 17 12.53 28.52 3.04
CA ASP A 17 12.54 29.17 1.72
C ASP A 17 13.55 28.51 0.77
N ARG A 18 14.75 28.21 1.27
CA ARG A 18 15.78 27.51 0.51
C ARG A 18 15.35 26.10 0.05
N ALA A 19 14.52 25.40 0.82
CA ALA A 19 13.97 24.10 0.43
C ALA A 19 12.76 24.25 -0.50
N TYR A 20 11.87 25.20 -0.18
CA TYR A 20 10.60 25.39 -0.86
C TYR A 20 10.75 25.93 -2.28
N SER A 21 11.44 27.07 -2.43
CA SER A 21 11.49 27.81 -3.71
C SER A 21 12.00 26.98 -4.89
N PRO A 22 13.10 26.19 -4.80
CA PRO A 22 13.58 25.39 -5.93
C PRO A 22 12.68 24.18 -6.25
N GLN A 23 11.98 23.66 -5.26
CA GLN A 23 11.17 22.45 -5.41
C GLN A 23 9.69 22.74 -5.69
N LYS A 24 9.25 23.98 -5.59
CA LYS A 24 7.84 24.37 -5.75
C LYS A 24 7.23 23.80 -7.04
N GLU A 25 7.83 24.09 -8.18
CA GLU A 25 7.33 23.62 -9.49
C GLU A 25 7.27 22.08 -9.58
N VAL A 26 8.26 21.40 -9.01
CA VAL A 26 8.32 19.92 -9.00
C VAL A 26 7.19 19.37 -8.16
N ARG A 27 6.96 19.95 -6.99
CA ARG A 27 5.89 19.51 -6.06
C ARG A 27 4.49 19.83 -6.61
N GLU A 28 4.31 20.96 -7.28
CA GLU A 28 3.06 21.28 -7.98
C GLU A 28 2.74 20.26 -9.06
N LYS A 29 3.72 19.79 -9.83
CA LYS A 29 3.55 18.69 -10.79
C LYS A 29 3.17 17.37 -10.13
N CYS A 30 3.73 17.06 -8.96
CA CYS A 30 3.31 15.89 -8.18
C CYS A 30 1.84 15.96 -7.77
N ILE A 31 1.41 17.12 -7.30
CA ILE A 31 0.02 17.37 -6.90
C ILE A 31 -0.91 17.31 -8.11
N GLU A 32 -0.51 17.93 -9.24
CA GLU A 32 -1.25 17.86 -10.50
C GLU A 32 -1.44 16.39 -10.93
N ALA A 33 -0.39 15.59 -10.89
CA ALA A 33 -0.45 14.17 -11.23
C ALA A 33 -1.43 13.41 -10.31
N THR A 34 -1.39 13.67 -9.01
CA THR A 34 -2.31 13.04 -8.04
C THR A 34 -3.76 13.43 -8.30
N ARG A 35 -4.02 14.72 -8.55
CA ARG A 35 -5.37 15.21 -8.91
C ARG A 35 -5.85 14.61 -10.22
N PHE A 36 -4.98 14.56 -11.22
CA PHE A 36 -5.27 13.96 -12.52
C PHE A 36 -5.72 12.50 -12.43
N ALA A 37 -5.08 11.72 -11.55
CA ALA A 37 -5.42 10.31 -11.38
C ALA A 37 -6.69 10.06 -10.58
N ARG A 38 -6.99 10.92 -9.57
CA ARG A 38 -7.93 10.57 -8.51
C ARG A 38 -9.15 11.47 -8.40
N VAL A 39 -9.02 12.74 -8.81
CA VAL A 39 -10.12 13.71 -8.67
C VAL A 39 -10.98 13.68 -9.93
N PRO A 40 -12.30 13.43 -9.81
CA PRO A 40 -13.21 13.54 -10.95
C PRO A 40 -13.15 14.95 -11.56
N GLY A 41 -13.01 15.03 -12.88
CA GLY A 41 -12.78 16.29 -13.58
C GLY A 41 -11.31 16.75 -13.62
N GLY A 42 -10.46 16.17 -12.79
CA GLY A 42 -9.03 16.55 -12.68
C GLY A 42 -8.22 16.35 -13.97
N GLN A 43 -8.69 15.47 -14.86
CA GLN A 43 -8.03 15.25 -16.15
C GLN A 43 -8.19 16.42 -17.12
N TRP A 44 -9.17 17.29 -16.88
CA TRP A 44 -9.41 18.50 -17.66
C TRP A 44 -8.77 19.75 -17.03
N GLU A 45 -8.31 19.67 -15.78
CA GLU A 45 -7.55 20.75 -15.14
C GLU A 45 -6.18 20.90 -15.79
N GLY A 46 -5.73 22.13 -16.01
CA GLY A 46 -4.41 22.43 -16.59
C GLY A 46 -4.24 22.06 -18.08
N ALA A 47 -5.24 21.47 -18.71
CA ALA A 47 -5.17 21.06 -20.14
C ALA A 47 -5.15 22.26 -21.09
N THR A 48 -5.64 23.40 -20.66
CA THR A 48 -5.66 24.66 -21.42
C THR A 48 -5.17 25.78 -20.51
N ALA A 49 -4.27 26.61 -21.03
CA ALA A 49 -3.87 27.81 -20.31
C ALA A 49 -5.11 28.72 -20.18
N ALA A 50 -5.51 29.04 -18.96
CA ALA A 50 -6.66 29.90 -18.68
C ALA A 50 -6.59 31.18 -19.51
N GLY A 51 -7.66 31.50 -20.24
CA GLY A 51 -7.75 32.69 -21.08
C GLY A 51 -7.24 32.52 -22.53
N THR A 52 -6.97 31.30 -23.00
CA THR A 52 -6.69 31.05 -24.42
C THR A 52 -7.99 30.83 -25.20
N LYS A 53 -7.98 31.18 -26.53
CA LYS A 53 -9.13 30.92 -27.41
C LYS A 53 -9.53 29.44 -27.50
N LEU A 54 -8.63 28.54 -27.14
CA LEU A 54 -8.89 27.10 -27.02
C LEU A 54 -9.84 26.79 -25.87
N ASP A 55 -9.77 27.53 -24.77
CA ASP A 55 -10.63 27.36 -23.61
C ASP A 55 -12.10 27.63 -23.95
N GLU A 56 -12.40 28.71 -24.69
CA GLU A 56 -13.75 29.04 -25.14
C GLU A 56 -14.32 28.00 -26.13
N GLN A 57 -13.48 27.32 -26.89
CA GLN A 57 -13.92 26.24 -27.80
C GLN A 57 -14.19 24.97 -27.02
N PHE A 58 -13.38 24.66 -26.01
CA PHE A 58 -13.56 23.47 -25.17
C PHE A 58 -14.75 23.55 -24.22
N GLU A 59 -15.21 24.74 -23.84
CA GLU A 59 -16.43 24.89 -23.04
C GLU A 59 -17.71 24.39 -23.73
N LYS A 60 -17.70 24.34 -25.05
CA LYS A 60 -18.87 23.93 -25.86
C LYS A 60 -18.99 22.41 -26.03
N TYR A 61 -17.90 21.66 -25.79
CA TYR A 61 -17.92 20.20 -25.94
C TYR A 61 -18.26 19.49 -24.64
N PRO A 62 -18.95 18.34 -24.69
CA PRO A 62 -19.14 17.51 -23.53
C PRO A 62 -17.77 17.02 -23.02
N LYS A 63 -17.48 17.21 -21.73
CA LYS A 63 -16.23 16.80 -21.11
C LYS A 63 -16.39 15.40 -20.51
N PHE A 64 -16.10 14.36 -21.30
CA PHE A 64 -16.09 12.99 -20.82
C PHE A 64 -14.70 12.63 -20.28
N GLU A 65 -14.68 11.95 -19.12
CA GLU A 65 -13.48 11.46 -18.50
C GLU A 65 -13.52 9.93 -18.41
N ILE A 66 -12.62 9.26 -19.12
CA ILE A 66 -12.43 7.81 -19.07
C ILE A 66 -11.02 7.54 -18.57
N ASN A 67 -10.90 7.35 -17.27
CA ASN A 67 -9.61 7.24 -16.59
C ASN A 67 -8.99 5.86 -16.78
N LYS A 68 -8.17 5.70 -17.84
CA LYS A 68 -7.41 4.47 -18.10
C LYS A 68 -6.14 4.37 -17.25
N VAL A 69 -5.58 5.52 -16.89
CA VAL A 69 -4.33 5.58 -16.12
C VAL A 69 -4.50 5.03 -14.71
N ALA A 70 -5.68 5.24 -14.10
CA ALA A 70 -5.99 4.71 -12.77
C ALA A 70 -5.92 3.18 -12.72
N THR A 71 -6.27 2.48 -13.79
CA THR A 71 -6.22 1.01 -13.86
C THR A 71 -4.78 0.51 -13.72
N GLU A 72 -3.85 1.14 -14.44
CA GLU A 72 -2.43 0.77 -14.40
C GLU A 72 -1.78 1.15 -13.07
N LEU A 73 -2.14 2.31 -12.52
CA LEU A 73 -1.70 2.73 -11.19
C LEU A 73 -2.14 1.72 -10.12
N ASN A 74 -3.42 1.34 -10.13
CA ASN A 74 -3.95 0.37 -9.19
C ASN A 74 -3.27 -1.01 -9.31
N ARG A 75 -2.81 -1.40 -10.48
CA ARG A 75 -2.03 -2.62 -10.69
C ARG A 75 -0.71 -2.58 -9.90
N ILE A 76 0.03 -1.48 -9.99
CA ILE A 76 1.31 -1.31 -9.27
C ILE A 76 1.09 -1.29 -7.75
N ILE A 77 0.05 -0.60 -7.30
CA ILE A 77 -0.31 -0.55 -5.87
C ILE A 77 -0.70 -1.94 -5.37
N ALA A 78 -1.50 -2.68 -6.15
CA ALA A 78 -1.90 -4.05 -5.80
C ALA A 78 -0.69 -5.00 -5.77
N GLU A 79 0.26 -4.84 -6.69
CA GLU A 79 1.51 -5.62 -6.71
C GLU A 79 2.34 -5.39 -5.43
N TYR A 80 2.49 -4.14 -4.98
CA TYR A 80 3.15 -3.83 -3.73
C TYR A 80 2.41 -4.44 -2.52
N ARG A 81 1.08 -4.30 -2.47
CA ARG A 81 0.28 -4.84 -1.36
C ARG A 81 0.32 -6.37 -1.29
N ASN A 82 0.42 -7.04 -2.43
CA ASN A 82 0.58 -8.50 -2.49
C ASN A 82 1.99 -8.96 -2.12
N ASN A 83 3.00 -8.15 -2.44
CA ASN A 83 4.41 -8.46 -2.19
C ASN A 83 4.96 -7.55 -1.09
N ARG A 84 4.52 -7.78 0.15
CA ARG A 84 4.94 -6.98 1.30
C ARG A 84 6.45 -7.10 1.51
N ILE A 85 7.06 -5.95 1.74
CA ILE A 85 8.48 -5.84 2.03
C ILE A 85 8.67 -5.87 3.54
N THR A 86 9.52 -6.77 4.04
CA THR A 86 9.78 -6.93 5.47
C THR A 86 11.19 -6.47 5.83
N VAL A 87 11.30 -5.77 6.94
CA VAL A 87 12.59 -5.34 7.51
C VAL A 87 13.12 -6.46 8.39
N LYS A 88 14.42 -6.76 8.26
CA LYS A 88 15.12 -7.75 9.07
C LYS A 88 16.44 -7.18 9.62
N PHE A 89 16.65 -7.40 10.90
CA PHE A 89 17.89 -7.08 11.59
C PHE A 89 18.80 -8.30 11.62
N ARG A 90 20.07 -8.11 11.33
CA ARG A 90 21.09 -9.17 11.34
C ARG A 90 22.32 -8.73 12.14
N PRO A 91 23.00 -9.64 12.82
CA PRO A 91 24.25 -9.30 13.50
C PRO A 91 25.28 -8.74 12.52
N GLY A 92 25.84 -7.57 12.82
CA GLY A 92 26.85 -6.89 12.00
C GLY A 92 28.29 -7.07 12.54
N ASP A 93 28.44 -7.51 13.79
CA ASP A 93 29.74 -7.77 14.42
C ASP A 93 29.70 -9.01 15.31
N ARG A 94 30.85 -9.30 16.00
CA ARG A 94 30.96 -10.47 16.85
C ARG A 94 30.28 -10.32 18.22
N GLU A 95 29.97 -9.10 18.63
CA GLU A 95 29.31 -8.81 19.90
C GLU A 95 27.77 -8.90 19.75
N ALA A 96 27.30 -8.86 18.51
CA ALA A 96 25.87 -8.96 18.19
C ALA A 96 25.41 -10.43 18.19
N SER A 97 24.38 -10.71 18.96
CA SER A 97 23.75 -12.04 19.07
C SER A 97 22.66 -12.24 18.03
N GLU A 98 22.59 -13.44 17.45
CA GLU A 98 21.49 -13.84 16.55
C GLU A 98 20.15 -13.89 17.31
N GLU A 99 20.19 -14.28 18.60
CA GLU A 99 19.02 -14.32 19.46
C GLU A 99 18.43 -12.91 19.66
N LEU A 100 19.29 -11.91 19.93
CA LEU A 100 18.86 -10.54 20.09
C LEU A 100 18.38 -9.95 18.75
N ALA A 101 18.99 -10.32 17.62
CA ALA A 101 18.50 -9.94 16.30
C ALA A 101 17.07 -10.45 16.06
N ASN A 102 16.75 -11.69 16.46
CA ASN A 102 15.41 -12.24 16.36
C ASN A 102 14.41 -11.52 17.25
N LYS A 103 14.82 -11.11 18.47
CA LYS A 103 13.99 -10.29 19.36
C LYS A 103 13.73 -8.89 18.78
N LEU A 104 14.76 -8.25 18.18
CA LEU A 104 14.61 -6.99 17.46
C LEU A 104 13.64 -7.11 16.28
N ASN A 105 13.74 -8.20 15.51
CA ASN A 105 12.79 -8.49 14.43
C ASN A 105 11.36 -8.64 14.95
N GLY A 106 11.19 -9.34 16.08
CA GLY A 106 9.90 -9.52 16.71
C GLY A 106 9.31 -8.21 17.26
N LEU A 107 10.15 -7.38 17.88
CA LEU A 107 9.74 -6.09 18.43
C LEU A 107 9.36 -5.09 17.32
N PHE A 108 10.15 -5.03 16.24
CA PHE A 108 9.80 -4.18 15.09
C PHE A 108 8.46 -4.58 14.47
N ARG A 109 8.18 -5.90 14.35
CA ARG A 109 6.89 -6.37 13.85
C ARG A 109 5.74 -6.01 14.78
N ALA A 110 5.94 -6.13 16.10
CA ALA A 110 4.95 -5.72 17.09
C ALA A 110 4.62 -4.22 17.00
N ASP A 111 5.66 -3.36 16.95
CA ASP A 111 5.47 -1.92 16.74
C ASP A 111 4.76 -1.62 15.42
N TYR A 112 5.13 -2.31 14.33
CA TYR A 112 4.52 -2.14 13.01
C TYR A 112 3.04 -2.54 12.99
N GLU A 113 2.66 -3.62 13.66
CA GLU A 113 1.27 -4.08 13.76
C GLU A 113 0.43 -3.20 14.67
N GLU A 114 0.93 -2.86 15.85
CA GLU A 114 0.17 -2.10 16.85
C GLU A 114 -0.06 -0.64 16.47
N THR A 115 0.76 -0.09 15.58
CA THR A 115 0.66 1.31 15.13
C THR A 115 0.13 1.46 13.71
N ASP A 116 -0.45 0.39 13.14
CA ASP A 116 -0.92 0.39 11.75
C ASP A 116 0.14 0.87 10.75
N GLY A 117 1.40 0.49 10.97
CA GLY A 117 2.53 0.86 10.11
C GLY A 117 2.33 0.44 8.64
N GLY A 118 1.47 -0.56 8.42
CA GLY A 118 1.01 -0.98 7.10
C GLY A 118 0.30 0.14 6.34
N GLU A 119 -0.60 0.87 6.99
CA GLU A 119 -1.30 2.02 6.40
C GLU A 119 -0.33 3.14 6.05
N ALA A 120 0.60 3.46 6.96
CA ALA A 120 1.60 4.49 6.73
C ALA A 120 2.47 4.19 5.49
N CYS A 121 2.90 2.93 5.34
CA CYS A 121 3.69 2.48 4.21
C CYS A 121 2.86 2.45 2.91
N ASP A 122 1.60 2.01 2.97
CA ASP A 122 0.70 1.96 1.83
C ASP A 122 0.41 3.37 1.28
N ASN A 123 0.12 4.32 2.16
CA ASN A 123 -0.12 5.70 1.77
C ASN A 123 1.12 6.34 1.14
N ALA A 124 2.30 6.14 1.76
CA ALA A 124 3.54 6.69 1.23
C ALA A 124 3.93 6.07 -0.13
N PHE A 125 3.70 4.76 -0.32
CA PHE A 125 3.93 4.10 -1.60
C PHE A 125 2.97 4.60 -2.67
N ASP A 126 1.72 4.75 -2.32
CA ASP A 126 0.67 5.24 -3.21
C ASP A 126 0.95 6.67 -3.70
N ASP A 127 1.33 7.58 -2.79
CA ASP A 127 1.74 8.94 -3.14
C ASP A 127 2.99 8.95 -4.02
N ALA A 128 3.98 8.11 -3.73
CA ALA A 128 5.20 7.97 -4.53
C ALA A 128 4.93 7.40 -5.92
N ALA A 129 4.07 6.41 -6.04
CA ALA A 129 3.71 5.82 -7.33
C ALA A 129 2.87 6.80 -8.16
N THR A 130 1.96 7.54 -7.54
CA THR A 130 1.05 8.48 -8.22
C THR A 130 1.74 9.79 -8.58
N GLY A 131 2.18 10.53 -7.55
CA GLY A 131 2.75 11.87 -7.70
C GLY A 131 4.26 11.90 -7.83
N GLY A 132 4.96 10.86 -7.37
CA GLY A 132 6.42 10.76 -7.40
C GLY A 132 7.10 10.95 -6.04
N PHE A 133 6.38 11.40 -5.01
CA PHE A 133 6.92 11.60 -3.68
C PHE A 133 5.91 11.22 -2.60
N GLY A 134 6.30 10.29 -1.75
CA GLY A 134 5.61 9.88 -0.54
C GLY A 134 6.50 10.06 0.68
N CYS A 135 5.92 10.04 1.87
CA CYS A 135 6.67 10.10 3.13
C CYS A 135 5.84 9.52 4.27
N PHE A 136 6.51 8.86 5.21
CA PHE A 136 5.96 8.48 6.49
C PHE A 136 6.94 8.83 7.61
N ARG A 137 6.52 8.80 8.85
CA ARG A 137 7.36 9.17 9.98
C ARG A 137 7.38 8.13 11.07
N LEU A 138 8.47 8.12 11.85
CA LEU A 138 8.56 7.41 13.11
C LEU A 138 8.46 8.43 14.26
N THR A 139 7.74 8.06 15.31
CA THR A 139 7.60 8.91 16.50
C THR A 139 7.60 8.04 17.75
N SER A 140 8.04 8.59 18.88
CA SER A 140 7.84 7.93 20.16
C SER A 140 6.53 8.39 20.75
N MET A 141 5.70 7.45 21.19
CA MET A 141 4.42 7.70 21.86
C MET A 141 4.32 6.88 23.14
N LEU A 142 3.49 7.31 24.07
CA LEU A 142 3.19 6.54 25.28
C LEU A 142 2.42 5.28 24.88
N VAL A 143 2.68 4.18 25.57
CA VAL A 143 1.93 2.93 25.41
C VAL A 143 0.48 3.11 25.82
N ASN A 144 0.26 3.84 26.91
CA ASN A 144 -1.05 4.18 27.40
C ASN A 144 -1.12 5.68 27.78
N GLU A 145 -1.77 6.48 26.94
CA GLU A 145 -1.95 7.93 27.19
C GLU A 145 -2.90 8.23 28.37
N TYR A 146 -3.73 7.26 28.75
CA TYR A 146 -4.75 7.46 29.77
C TYR A 146 -4.29 7.04 31.17
N ASP A 147 -3.16 6.36 31.29
CA ASP A 147 -2.58 5.96 32.56
C ASP A 147 -1.42 6.89 32.94
N PRO A 148 -1.59 7.81 33.90
CA PRO A 148 -0.56 8.75 34.32
C PRO A 148 0.62 8.09 35.05
N MET A 149 0.54 6.80 35.35
CA MET A 149 1.61 6.04 36.01
C MET A 149 2.41 5.19 35.02
N ASP A 150 1.98 5.09 33.77
CA ASP A 150 2.67 4.34 32.72
C ASP A 150 3.46 5.28 31.81
N ASP A 151 4.74 5.51 32.12
CA ASP A 151 5.66 6.33 31.32
C ASP A 151 6.33 5.53 30.17
N ARG A 152 5.93 4.27 29.98
CA ARG A 152 6.50 3.45 28.91
C ARG A 152 6.17 4.01 27.55
N GLN A 153 7.19 4.14 26.73
CA GLN A 153 7.06 4.61 25.36
C GLN A 153 7.25 3.46 24.38
N ARG A 154 6.66 3.59 23.22
CA ARG A 154 6.89 2.75 22.04
C ARG A 154 7.16 3.60 20.82
N ILE A 155 7.67 2.96 19.76
CA ILE A 155 7.93 3.62 18.48
C ILE A 155 6.73 3.38 17.56
N ALA A 156 6.08 4.47 17.15
CA ALA A 156 4.98 4.43 16.21
C ALA A 156 5.44 4.77 14.79
N ILE A 157 4.86 4.09 13.82
CA ILE A 157 5.03 4.37 12.40
C ILE A 157 3.74 5.03 11.91
N GLU A 158 3.81 6.32 11.61
CA GLU A 158 2.64 7.13 11.31
C GLU A 158 2.63 7.62 9.86
N PRO A 159 1.46 7.67 9.21
CA PRO A 159 1.32 8.24 7.88
C PRO A 159 1.52 9.76 7.90
N ILE A 160 2.00 10.30 6.79
CA ILE A 160 1.99 11.73 6.51
C ILE A 160 1.10 11.93 5.28
N TYR A 161 0.00 12.64 5.49
CA TYR A 161 -0.93 12.95 4.41
C TYR A 161 -0.44 14.15 3.59
N ASP A 162 -0.61 14.08 2.26
CA ASP A 162 -0.15 15.08 1.28
C ASP A 162 1.35 15.46 1.47
N PRO A 163 2.27 14.47 1.41
CA PRO A 163 3.70 14.70 1.68
C PRO A 163 4.33 15.68 0.68
N SER A 164 3.76 15.81 -0.50
CA SER A 164 4.20 16.77 -1.53
C SER A 164 4.08 18.22 -1.08
N ARG A 165 3.17 18.55 -0.17
CA ARG A 165 3.03 19.87 0.45
C ARG A 165 3.64 19.94 1.84
N SER A 166 3.63 18.80 2.55
CA SER A 166 3.92 18.77 3.97
C SER A 166 5.40 18.57 4.28
N VAL A 167 6.17 17.83 3.45
CA VAL A 167 7.52 17.42 3.82
C VAL A 167 8.59 18.09 2.95
N TRP A 168 9.55 18.74 3.61
CA TRP A 168 10.66 19.45 2.99
C TRP A 168 11.97 19.08 3.65
N PHE A 169 12.91 18.57 2.85
CA PHE A 169 14.24 18.19 3.31
C PHE A 169 15.28 19.25 2.93
N ASP A 170 16.40 19.20 3.64
CA ASP A 170 17.60 19.95 3.30
C ASP A 170 17.99 19.71 1.83
N PRO A 171 18.05 20.74 0.96
CA PRO A 171 18.42 20.58 -0.44
C PRO A 171 19.86 20.10 -0.65
N ASP A 172 20.73 20.28 0.34
CA ASP A 172 22.11 19.79 0.29
C ASP A 172 22.18 18.26 0.50
N ALA A 173 21.11 17.65 1.02
CA ALA A 173 21.01 16.20 1.19
C ALA A 173 20.68 15.50 -0.13
N LYS A 174 21.67 14.79 -0.69
CA LYS A 174 21.56 14.14 -2.01
C LYS A 174 21.38 12.64 -1.96
N LYS A 175 21.63 12.01 -0.81
CA LYS A 175 21.37 10.58 -0.66
C LYS A 175 19.90 10.27 -0.85
N TYR A 176 19.64 9.06 -1.32
CA TYR A 176 18.28 8.59 -1.58
C TYR A 176 17.45 8.52 -0.28
N ASP A 177 18.06 8.03 0.77
CA ASP A 177 17.48 7.85 2.10
C ASP A 177 17.51 9.12 2.98
N LYS A 178 18.00 10.25 2.44
CA LYS A 178 18.18 11.52 3.18
C LYS A 178 18.94 11.38 4.51
N SER A 179 19.80 10.36 4.63
CA SER A 179 20.65 10.16 5.83
C SER A 179 21.67 11.29 6.04
N ASP A 180 21.97 12.01 5.00
CA ASP A 180 22.85 13.19 4.96
C ASP A 180 22.14 14.50 5.31
N ALA A 181 20.81 14.51 5.43
CA ALA A 181 20.06 15.71 5.80
C ALA A 181 20.43 16.18 7.21
N LEU A 182 20.64 17.50 7.34
CA LEU A 182 20.89 18.13 8.63
C LEU A 182 19.63 18.73 9.24
N TRP A 183 18.61 18.95 8.44
CA TRP A 183 17.33 19.46 8.90
C TRP A 183 16.20 19.03 7.94
N ALA A 184 14.99 19.04 8.45
CA ALA A 184 13.78 18.79 7.68
C ALA A 184 12.56 19.45 8.31
N PHE A 185 11.54 19.67 7.51
CA PHE A 185 10.26 20.20 7.93
C PHE A 185 9.16 19.16 7.66
N CYS A 186 8.23 19.06 8.60
CA CYS A 186 6.96 18.39 8.40
C CYS A 186 5.85 19.38 8.76
N MET A 187 5.14 19.85 7.73
CA MET A 187 4.10 20.86 7.88
C MET A 187 2.74 20.22 8.02
N TYR A 188 1.87 20.83 8.78
CA TYR A 188 0.47 20.46 8.89
C TYR A 188 -0.39 21.70 9.10
N SER A 189 -1.64 21.58 8.78
CA SER A 189 -2.61 22.67 8.85
C SER A 189 -3.55 22.48 10.02
N LEU A 190 -3.83 23.54 10.74
CA LEU A 190 -4.82 23.57 11.80
C LEU A 190 -5.90 24.61 11.49
N SER A 191 -7.13 24.35 11.93
CA SER A 191 -8.13 25.42 11.99
C SER A 191 -7.76 26.42 13.08
N PRO A 192 -8.14 27.71 12.95
CA PRO A 192 -7.87 28.71 13.95
C PRO A 192 -8.34 28.32 15.36
N GLU A 193 -9.47 27.63 15.47
CA GLU A 193 -10.02 27.12 16.73
C GLU A 193 -9.12 26.08 17.39
N LYS A 194 -8.62 25.10 16.59
CA LYS A 194 -7.69 24.09 17.08
C LYS A 194 -6.35 24.68 17.44
N TYR A 195 -5.87 25.65 16.66
CA TYR A 195 -4.62 26.33 16.96
C TYR A 195 -4.70 27.08 18.30
N GLU A 196 -5.80 27.82 18.57
CA GLU A 196 -5.99 28.51 19.85
C GLU A 196 -6.15 27.52 21.03
N ALA A 197 -6.84 26.40 20.81
CA ALA A 197 -7.02 25.37 21.83
C ALA A 197 -5.70 24.67 22.20
N GLU A 198 -4.85 24.37 21.22
CA GLU A 198 -3.61 23.61 21.41
C GLU A 198 -2.46 24.49 21.96
N TYR A 199 -2.32 25.70 21.40
CA TYR A 199 -1.17 26.58 21.75
C TYR A 199 -1.52 27.79 22.62
N GLY A 200 -2.82 28.03 22.89
CA GLY A 200 -3.27 29.17 23.69
C GLY A 200 -2.98 30.54 23.09
N LYS A 201 -2.56 30.60 21.82
CA LYS A 201 -2.27 31.83 21.09
C LYS A 201 -3.39 32.12 20.11
N LYS A 202 -3.80 33.41 20.03
CA LYS A 202 -4.71 33.83 18.96
C LYS A 202 -3.93 33.96 17.67
N PRO A 203 -4.46 33.43 16.55
CA PRO A 203 -3.84 33.63 15.25
C PRO A 203 -3.78 35.15 14.95
N PRO A 204 -2.71 35.61 14.27
CA PRO A 204 -2.59 37.04 13.92
C PRO A 204 -3.80 37.47 13.08
N THR A 205 -4.52 38.47 13.55
CA THR A 205 -5.81 38.89 12.97
C THR A 205 -5.64 39.77 11.74
N SER A 206 -4.45 40.28 11.48
CA SER A 206 -4.15 41.10 10.32
C SER A 206 -3.10 40.42 9.45
N LEU A 207 -3.56 39.81 8.38
CA LEU A 207 -2.74 39.55 7.21
C LEU A 207 -2.32 40.90 6.62
N ASP A 208 -1.30 41.50 7.19
CA ASP A 208 -0.58 42.55 6.51
C ASP A 208 0.29 41.90 5.44
N VAL A 209 -0.36 41.62 4.28
CA VAL A 209 0.25 41.00 3.08
C VAL A 209 1.47 41.83 2.62
N THR A 210 1.59 43.06 3.10
CA THR A 210 2.66 43.99 2.79
C THR A 210 3.97 43.76 3.57
N SER A 211 3.93 43.04 4.70
CA SER A 211 5.17 42.75 5.46
C SER A 211 5.81 41.40 5.09
N MET A 212 5.12 40.57 4.31
CA MET A 212 5.65 39.30 3.79
C MET A 212 6.44 39.53 2.48
N THR A 213 7.45 40.30 2.55
CA THR A 213 8.35 40.60 1.42
C THR A 213 9.20 39.40 1.10
N SER A 214 8.86 38.43 0.46
CA SER A 214 9.62 37.33 -0.18
C SER A 214 9.07 35.94 -0.02
N TRP A 215 8.06 35.71 0.81
CA TRP A 215 7.54 34.36 1.06
C TRP A 215 6.33 34.09 0.18
N GLU A 216 6.47 33.25 -0.81
CA GLU A 216 5.35 32.74 -1.62
C GLU A 216 4.44 31.76 -0.84
N TYR A 217 4.90 31.28 0.32
CA TYR A 217 4.15 30.39 1.17
C TYR A 217 3.40 31.17 2.24
N ASN A 218 2.09 31.09 2.19
CA ASN A 218 1.23 31.77 3.16
C ASN A 218 1.01 30.91 4.41
N TRP A 219 1.71 31.21 5.50
CA TRP A 219 1.60 30.50 6.78
C TRP A 219 0.26 30.72 7.48
N PHE A 220 -0.37 31.85 7.27
CA PHE A 220 -1.63 32.20 7.90
C PHE A 220 -2.68 32.49 6.83
N GLY A 221 -3.61 31.56 6.65
CA GLY A 221 -4.83 31.76 5.84
C GLY A 221 -6.01 32.18 6.71
N ALA A 222 -7.08 32.66 6.09
CA ALA A 222 -8.29 33.01 6.81
C ALA A 222 -8.93 31.82 7.55
N ASP A 223 -8.87 30.65 6.93
CA ASP A 223 -9.49 29.42 7.44
C ASP A 223 -8.49 28.36 7.91
N VAL A 224 -7.21 28.54 7.60
CA VAL A 224 -6.16 27.54 7.81
C VAL A 224 -4.86 28.19 8.26
N ILE A 225 -4.28 27.68 9.34
CA ILE A 225 -2.98 28.05 9.85
C ILE A 225 -2.01 26.90 9.62
N TYR A 226 -0.87 27.18 8.99
CA TYR A 226 0.19 26.21 8.82
C TYR A 226 1.19 26.31 9.97
N ILE A 227 1.53 25.15 10.51
CA ILE A 227 2.59 24.99 11.51
C ILE A 227 3.57 23.95 11.02
N ALA A 228 4.81 24.03 11.45
CA ALA A 228 5.85 23.11 11.04
C ALA A 228 6.52 22.45 12.25
N LYS A 229 6.61 21.13 12.24
CA LYS A 229 7.59 20.40 13.04
C LYS A 229 8.93 20.48 12.30
N TYR A 230 9.85 21.24 12.88
CA TYR A 230 11.20 21.42 12.36
C TYR A 230 12.16 20.49 13.09
N TYR A 231 12.81 19.63 12.36
CA TYR A 231 13.82 18.70 12.84
C TYR A 231 15.23 19.24 12.52
N GLU A 232 16.12 19.23 13.49
CA GLU A 232 17.50 19.65 13.31
C GLU A 232 18.46 18.62 13.92
N VAL A 233 19.44 18.20 13.15
CA VAL A 233 20.53 17.34 13.62
C VAL A 233 21.67 18.21 14.15
N ARG A 234 22.00 18.05 15.42
CA ARG A 234 23.15 18.70 16.04
C ARG A 234 24.22 17.68 16.37
N LYS A 235 25.48 18.09 16.20
CA LYS A 235 26.63 17.31 16.63
C LYS A 235 27.07 17.85 17.99
N GLU A 236 26.75 17.14 19.04
CA GLU A 236 27.11 17.51 20.41
C GLU A 236 28.31 16.71 20.86
N SER A 237 29.17 17.35 21.63
CA SER A 237 30.30 16.70 22.26
C SER A 237 29.80 16.08 23.55
N VAL A 238 29.74 14.76 23.62
CA VAL A 238 29.35 14.00 24.80
C VAL A 238 30.59 13.34 25.36
N ASP A 239 30.80 13.49 26.66
CA ASP A 239 31.89 12.79 27.33
C ASP A 239 31.45 11.36 27.60
N VAL A 240 32.22 10.44 27.09
CA VAL A 240 32.05 8.99 27.27
C VAL A 240 33.05 8.52 28.28
N ILE A 241 32.55 7.91 29.34
CA ILE A 241 33.38 7.45 30.48
C ILE A 241 33.42 5.92 30.46
N SER A 242 34.60 5.38 30.45
CA SER A 242 34.82 3.92 30.51
C SER A 242 35.17 3.53 31.93
N TYR A 243 34.42 2.61 32.50
CA TYR A 243 34.62 2.02 33.80
C TYR A 243 35.14 0.61 33.64
N ARG A 244 36.05 0.18 34.56
CA ARG A 244 36.54 -1.19 34.60
C ARG A 244 36.27 -1.81 35.94
N HIS A 245 35.76 -3.03 35.91
CA HIS A 245 35.62 -3.84 37.13
C HIS A 245 36.99 -4.45 37.48
N PRO A 246 37.52 -4.26 38.75
CA PRO A 246 38.86 -4.63 39.11
C PRO A 246 39.09 -6.14 39.15
N ILE A 247 38.07 -6.96 39.38
CA ILE A 247 38.19 -8.42 39.53
C ILE A 247 37.95 -9.12 38.16
N THR A 248 36.93 -8.75 37.43
CA THR A 248 36.55 -9.39 36.15
C THR A 248 37.33 -8.81 34.96
N GLY A 249 37.87 -7.60 35.10
CA GLY A 249 38.55 -6.90 34.01
C GLY A 249 37.58 -6.35 32.95
N GLU A 250 36.29 -6.47 33.15
CA GLU A 250 35.24 -6.03 32.27
C GLU A 250 35.24 -4.51 32.13
N ILE A 251 35.06 -4.00 30.91
CA ILE A 251 35.01 -2.56 30.62
C ILE A 251 33.60 -2.23 30.17
N ALA A 252 32.93 -1.45 30.97
CA ALA A 252 31.62 -0.86 30.63
C ALA A 252 31.83 0.63 30.25
N THR A 253 31.15 1.10 29.23
CA THR A 253 31.31 2.46 28.73
C THR A 253 29.94 3.15 28.70
N TYR A 254 29.85 4.27 29.41
CA TYR A 254 28.59 5.03 29.57
C TYR A 254 28.76 6.46 29.09
N ASP A 255 27.67 7.10 28.68
CA ASP A 255 27.63 8.54 28.42
C ASP A 255 27.60 9.30 29.78
N SER A 256 28.18 10.50 29.81
CA SER A 256 28.18 11.32 31.01
C SER A 256 26.77 11.55 31.58
N ASP A 257 25.77 11.71 30.70
CA ASP A 257 24.39 11.92 31.09
C ASP A 257 23.78 10.67 31.80
N GLN A 258 24.21 9.47 31.41
CA GLN A 258 23.80 8.20 32.04
C GLN A 258 24.54 7.95 33.35
N VAL A 259 25.78 8.42 33.43
CA VAL A 259 26.62 8.24 34.62
C VAL A 259 26.08 9.02 35.81
N GLU A 260 25.51 10.23 35.60
CA GLU A 260 24.91 11.00 36.69
C GLU A 260 23.82 10.23 37.43
N ASP A 261 23.08 9.36 36.72
CA ASP A 261 21.99 8.56 37.31
C ASP A 261 22.49 7.26 37.99
N ILE A 262 23.63 6.68 37.54
CA ILE A 262 24.11 5.35 37.97
C ILE A 262 25.48 5.38 38.67
N GLU A 263 26.05 6.57 38.94
CA GLU A 263 27.40 6.70 39.53
C GLU A 263 27.51 5.99 40.89
N ASP A 264 26.49 6.11 41.73
CA ASP A 264 26.42 5.46 43.02
C ASP A 264 26.33 3.93 42.86
N GLU A 265 25.60 3.42 41.90
CA GLU A 265 25.46 1.98 41.62
C GLU A 265 26.76 1.39 41.11
N LEU A 266 27.44 2.09 40.21
CA LEU A 266 28.78 1.67 39.68
C LEU A 266 29.83 1.66 40.77
N ALA A 267 29.83 2.63 41.68
CA ALA A 267 30.71 2.68 42.82
C ALA A 267 30.47 1.51 43.80
N ILE A 268 29.21 1.19 44.08
CA ILE A 268 28.81 0.06 44.94
C ILE A 268 29.23 -1.27 44.29
N ALA A 269 29.07 -1.40 42.96
CA ALA A 269 29.50 -2.58 42.21
C ALA A 269 31.02 -2.68 42.05
N GLY A 270 31.80 -1.69 42.49
CA GLY A 270 33.26 -1.69 42.48
C GLY A 270 33.87 -1.27 41.15
N PHE A 271 33.16 -0.70 40.24
CA PHE A 271 33.72 -0.19 38.99
C PHE A 271 34.50 1.11 39.22
N HIS A 272 35.61 1.26 38.53
CA HIS A 272 36.45 2.46 38.58
C HIS A 272 36.60 3.09 37.21
N GLU A 273 36.51 4.41 37.13
CA GLU A 273 36.78 5.18 35.90
C GLU A 273 38.23 4.91 35.42
N VAL A 274 38.37 4.50 34.18
CA VAL A 274 39.66 4.23 33.54
C VAL A 274 40.00 5.23 32.45
N ALA A 275 39.00 5.67 31.72
CA ALA A 275 39.19 6.61 30.62
C ALA A 275 37.96 7.47 30.39
N ARG A 276 38.20 8.77 30.11
CA ARG A 276 37.18 9.73 29.68
C ARG A 276 37.60 10.28 28.34
N ARG A 277 36.69 10.21 27.36
CA ARG A 277 36.93 10.75 26.03
C ARG A 277 35.71 11.53 25.55
N SER A 278 35.91 12.66 24.88
CA SER A 278 34.82 13.41 24.24
C SER A 278 34.57 12.89 22.82
N VAL A 279 33.36 12.49 22.56
CA VAL A 279 32.93 11.95 21.28
C VAL A 279 31.82 12.86 20.73
N LYS A 280 31.90 13.17 19.45
CA LYS A 280 30.82 13.93 18.79
C LYS A 280 29.69 12.97 18.40
N ARG A 281 28.58 13.04 19.10
CA ARG A 281 27.36 12.30 18.78
C ARG A 281 26.36 13.17 18.02
N ARG A 282 25.62 12.51 17.13
CA ARG A 282 24.47 13.15 16.44
C ARG A 282 23.28 13.05 17.38
N ARG A 283 22.62 14.18 17.61
CA ARG A 283 21.36 14.25 18.35
C ARG A 283 20.33 15.02 17.54
N VAL A 284 19.10 14.61 17.59
CA VAL A 284 18.00 15.22 16.84
C VAL A 284 17.14 16.03 17.77
N TYR A 285 16.86 17.26 17.35
CA TYR A 285 15.99 18.18 18.05
C TYR A 285 14.77 18.47 17.20
N VAL A 286 13.60 18.49 17.82
CA VAL A 286 12.35 18.92 17.21
C VAL A 286 11.87 20.20 17.88
N SER A 287 11.34 21.11 17.08
CA SER A 287 10.64 22.30 17.53
C SER A 287 9.40 22.50 16.66
N VAL A 288 8.38 23.09 17.24
CA VAL A 288 7.19 23.49 16.51
C VAL A 288 7.24 24.99 16.28
N VAL A 289 7.12 25.39 15.03
CA VAL A 289 7.21 26.80 14.61
C VAL A 289 6.01 27.16 13.72
N ASP A 290 5.63 28.40 13.78
CA ASP A 290 4.71 29.05 12.85
C ASP A 290 5.39 30.21 12.11
N GLY A 291 4.64 31.03 11.39
CA GLY A 291 5.16 32.17 10.67
C GLY A 291 5.75 33.26 11.57
N ASP A 292 5.35 33.33 12.84
CA ASP A 292 5.73 34.38 13.78
C ASP A 292 6.83 33.95 14.77
N GLY A 293 6.95 32.65 15.07
CA GLY A 293 7.91 32.22 16.07
C GLY A 293 7.86 30.77 16.46
N PHE A 294 8.38 30.48 17.65
CA PHE A 294 8.30 29.15 18.23
C PHE A 294 6.98 28.96 18.98
N LEU A 295 6.27 27.92 18.65
CA LEU A 295 5.16 27.39 19.45
C LEU A 295 5.69 26.47 20.55
N GLU A 296 6.58 25.54 20.16
CA GLU A 296 7.31 24.70 21.11
C GLU A 296 8.81 24.92 20.97
N LYS A 297 9.47 25.03 22.13
CA LYS A 297 10.94 25.16 22.18
C LYS A 297 11.60 23.88 21.66
N PRO A 298 12.84 23.97 21.12
CA PRO A 298 13.58 22.80 20.70
C PRO A 298 13.72 21.79 21.84
N ARG A 299 13.22 20.57 21.64
CA ARG A 299 13.38 19.43 22.53
C ARG A 299 14.11 18.31 21.83
N ARG A 300 14.91 17.55 22.55
CA ARG A 300 15.57 16.35 22.03
C ARG A 300 14.51 15.26 21.81
N ILE A 301 14.67 14.50 20.74
CA ILE A 301 13.90 13.29 20.47
C ILE A 301 14.83 12.07 20.47
N PRO A 302 14.33 10.86 20.75
CA PRO A 302 15.13 9.65 20.71
C PRO A 302 15.72 9.40 19.32
N GLY A 303 16.95 8.84 19.31
CA GLY A 303 17.65 8.45 18.10
C GLY A 303 18.57 9.51 17.50
N GLU A 304 19.38 9.07 16.52
CA GLU A 304 20.42 9.87 15.88
C GLU A 304 20.05 10.37 14.49
N HIS A 305 18.84 10.06 14.02
CA HIS A 305 18.39 10.30 12.66
C HIS A 305 17.08 11.07 12.63
N ILE A 306 16.91 11.92 11.60
CA ILE A 306 15.61 12.56 11.35
C ILE A 306 14.58 11.45 11.08
N PRO A 307 13.47 11.43 11.81
CA PRO A 307 12.49 10.34 11.74
C PRO A 307 11.46 10.51 10.61
N LEU A 308 11.84 11.16 9.51
CA LEU A 308 11.05 11.30 8.30
C LEU A 308 11.64 10.41 7.22
N ILE A 309 10.84 9.52 6.69
CA ILE A 309 11.27 8.52 5.71
C ILE A 309 10.67 8.85 4.35
N PRO A 310 11.48 9.37 3.41
CA PRO A 310 11.00 9.66 2.07
C PRO A 310 10.85 8.39 1.24
N VAL A 311 9.80 8.35 0.43
CA VAL A 311 9.57 7.33 -0.58
C VAL A 311 9.51 8.04 -1.93
N TYR A 312 10.33 7.60 -2.87
CA TYR A 312 10.39 8.22 -4.19
C TYR A 312 9.82 7.29 -5.27
N GLY A 313 9.10 7.89 -6.22
CA GLY A 313 8.78 7.24 -7.47
C GLY A 313 10.05 7.12 -8.33
N LYS A 314 10.17 7.93 -9.36
CA LYS A 314 11.43 8.13 -10.09
C LYS A 314 12.11 9.41 -9.59
N ARG A 315 13.44 9.39 -9.46
CA ARG A 315 14.19 10.49 -8.89
C ARG A 315 15.47 10.76 -9.68
N TRP A 316 15.75 12.01 -9.98
CA TRP A 316 16.99 12.47 -10.62
C TRP A 316 17.30 13.92 -10.24
N PHE A 317 18.48 14.41 -10.61
CA PHE A 317 18.91 15.79 -10.38
C PHE A 317 19.17 16.45 -11.72
N ILE A 318 18.67 17.68 -11.90
CA ILE A 318 18.94 18.59 -13.00
C ILE A 318 19.19 19.96 -12.40
N ASP A 319 20.30 20.61 -12.76
CA ASP A 319 20.71 21.92 -12.24
C ASP A 319 20.77 21.95 -10.69
N ASP A 320 21.22 20.85 -10.10
CA ASP A 320 21.30 20.63 -8.65
C ASP A 320 19.96 20.57 -7.92
N ILE A 321 18.85 20.64 -8.65
CA ILE A 321 17.49 20.53 -8.13
C ILE A 321 17.03 19.07 -8.23
N GLU A 322 16.55 18.55 -7.11
CA GLU A 322 15.93 17.24 -7.03
C GLU A 322 14.59 17.22 -7.78
N ARG A 323 14.48 16.33 -8.74
CA ARG A 323 13.26 16.14 -9.51
C ARG A 323 12.70 14.75 -9.23
N VAL A 324 11.39 14.70 -9.10
CA VAL A 324 10.66 13.45 -8.84
C VAL A 324 9.49 13.32 -9.80
N GLU A 325 9.12 12.10 -10.13
CA GLU A 325 8.06 11.80 -11.06
C GLU A 325 7.35 10.50 -10.65
N GLY A 326 6.02 10.52 -10.68
CA GLY A 326 5.19 9.34 -10.50
C GLY A 326 5.05 8.53 -11.79
N HIS A 327 4.32 7.43 -11.71
CA HIS A 327 4.09 6.53 -12.82
C HIS A 327 3.25 7.14 -13.94
N ILE A 328 2.28 7.96 -13.56
CA ILE A 328 1.28 8.50 -14.48
C ILE A 328 1.71 9.76 -15.21
N ALA A 329 2.76 10.44 -14.77
CA ALA A 329 3.13 11.75 -15.29
C ALA A 329 3.31 11.77 -16.83
N LYS A 330 3.91 10.71 -17.37
CA LYS A 330 4.11 10.57 -18.84
C LYS A 330 2.84 10.17 -19.59
N ALA A 331 1.86 9.60 -18.91
CA ALA A 331 0.61 9.19 -19.50
C ALA A 331 -0.47 10.29 -19.46
N MET A 332 -0.20 11.42 -18.80
CA MET A 332 -1.18 12.51 -18.67
C MET A 332 -1.59 13.08 -20.02
N ASP A 333 -0.61 13.39 -20.90
CA ASP A 333 -0.91 13.98 -22.22
C ASP A 333 -1.64 13.01 -23.14
N PRO A 334 -1.21 11.73 -23.30
CA PRO A 334 -1.99 10.74 -24.04
C PRO A 334 -3.40 10.55 -23.49
N GLN A 335 -3.56 10.56 -22.17
CA GLN A 335 -4.87 10.41 -21.53
C GLN A 335 -5.78 11.63 -21.78
N ARG A 336 -5.24 12.85 -21.73
CA ARG A 336 -5.98 14.08 -22.11
C ARG A 336 -6.42 14.01 -23.58
N LEU A 337 -5.53 13.59 -24.47
CA LEU A 337 -5.85 13.42 -25.88
C LEU A 337 -6.94 12.37 -26.10
N TYR A 338 -6.89 11.25 -25.37
CA TYR A 338 -7.93 10.22 -25.40
C TYR A 338 -9.30 10.76 -25.00
N ASN A 339 -9.37 11.47 -23.86
CA ASN A 339 -10.62 12.06 -23.38
C ASN A 339 -11.19 13.09 -24.35
N LEU A 340 -10.33 13.89 -24.97
CA LEU A 340 -10.72 14.85 -26.00
C LEU A 340 -11.36 14.13 -27.21
N GLN A 341 -10.71 13.08 -27.71
CA GLN A 341 -11.22 12.30 -28.85
C GLN A 341 -12.56 11.64 -28.55
N VAL A 342 -12.74 11.08 -27.34
CA VAL A 342 -14.01 10.50 -26.88
C VAL A 342 -15.09 11.59 -26.81
N SER A 343 -14.77 12.76 -26.27
CA SER A 343 -15.70 13.88 -26.16
C SER A 343 -16.13 14.38 -27.54
N MET A 344 -15.19 14.48 -28.50
CA MET A 344 -15.49 14.84 -29.90
C MET A 344 -16.36 13.81 -30.61
N LEU A 345 -16.12 12.51 -30.39
CA LEU A 345 -16.96 11.44 -30.94
C LEU A 345 -18.39 11.50 -30.37
N ALA A 346 -18.50 11.71 -29.07
CA ALA A 346 -19.80 11.84 -28.40
C ALA A 346 -20.57 13.06 -28.89
N ASP A 347 -19.90 14.20 -29.09
CA ASP A 347 -20.50 15.43 -29.63
C ASP A 347 -20.97 15.20 -31.08
N THR A 348 -20.12 14.59 -31.92
CA THR A 348 -20.49 14.23 -33.29
C THR A 348 -21.73 13.32 -33.33
N ALA A 349 -21.77 12.32 -32.44
CA ALA A 349 -22.93 11.43 -32.33
C ALA A 349 -24.18 12.14 -31.80
N ALA A 350 -24.01 13.09 -30.89
CA ALA A 350 -25.13 13.89 -30.35
C ALA A 350 -25.68 14.89 -31.36
N GLN A 351 -24.82 15.44 -32.22
CA GLN A 351 -25.20 16.40 -33.27
C GLN A 351 -25.77 15.72 -34.53
N ASP A 352 -25.70 14.39 -34.63
CA ASP A 352 -26.30 13.68 -35.75
C ASP A 352 -27.84 13.65 -35.63
N PRO A 353 -28.55 14.53 -36.32
CA PRO A 353 -29.99 14.53 -36.27
C PRO A 353 -30.60 13.38 -37.08
N GLY A 354 -29.79 12.48 -37.59
CA GLY A 354 -30.16 11.52 -38.63
C GLY A 354 -30.45 12.19 -39.97
N GLN A 355 -31.02 11.47 -40.85
CA GLN A 355 -31.44 12.05 -42.14
C GLN A 355 -32.60 13.01 -41.92
N ILE A 356 -32.35 14.32 -42.06
CA ILE A 356 -33.41 15.34 -42.03
C ILE A 356 -33.88 15.55 -43.48
N PRO A 357 -35.19 15.37 -43.76
CA PRO A 357 -35.73 15.66 -45.05
C PRO A 357 -35.71 17.17 -45.33
N ILE A 358 -35.19 17.55 -46.51
CA ILE A 358 -35.24 18.91 -47.02
C ILE A 358 -36.55 19.10 -47.72
N VAL A 359 -37.37 19.97 -47.16
CA VAL A 359 -38.72 20.21 -47.67
C VAL A 359 -38.92 21.69 -47.97
N GLY A 360 -39.69 22.02 -48.99
CA GLY A 360 -40.08 23.40 -49.28
C GLY A 360 -41.09 23.90 -48.21
N MET A 361 -41.04 25.18 -47.87
CA MET A 361 -41.97 25.79 -46.91
C MET A 361 -43.43 25.60 -47.31
N GLU A 362 -43.74 25.65 -48.59
CA GLU A 362 -45.09 25.46 -49.10
C GLU A 362 -45.59 24.01 -48.99
N GLN A 363 -44.70 23.02 -49.04
CA GLN A 363 -45.06 21.62 -48.89
C GLN A 363 -45.49 21.28 -47.46
N ILE A 364 -45.06 22.04 -46.44
CA ILE A 364 -45.40 21.85 -45.04
C ILE A 364 -46.42 22.85 -44.51
N ARG A 365 -46.89 23.77 -45.35
CA ARG A 365 -47.83 24.82 -44.95
C ARG A 365 -49.12 24.25 -44.33
N GLY A 366 -49.37 24.59 -43.07
CA GLY A 366 -50.46 24.07 -42.25
C GLY A 366 -50.22 22.70 -41.63
N LEU A 367 -48.98 22.14 -41.79
CA LEU A 367 -48.53 20.89 -41.22
C LEU A 367 -47.34 21.11 -40.32
N GLU A 368 -46.96 22.37 -40.05
CA GLU A 368 -45.74 22.76 -39.32
C GLU A 368 -45.66 22.08 -37.95
N LYS A 369 -46.78 22.01 -37.23
CA LYS A 369 -46.85 21.36 -35.91
C LYS A 369 -46.49 19.86 -35.94
N HIS A 370 -46.81 19.15 -37.02
CA HIS A 370 -46.44 17.75 -37.18
C HIS A 370 -44.96 17.60 -37.42
N TRP A 371 -44.39 18.53 -38.20
CA TRP A 371 -42.96 18.52 -38.51
C TRP A 371 -42.11 18.97 -37.31
N GLU A 372 -42.53 19.95 -36.52
CA GLU A 372 -41.89 20.36 -35.26
C GLU A 372 -41.95 19.26 -34.21
N ALA A 373 -43.04 18.47 -34.18
CA ALA A 373 -43.18 17.36 -33.24
C ALA A 373 -42.33 16.11 -33.60
N ARG A 374 -41.70 16.07 -34.77
CA ARG A 374 -40.91 14.93 -35.26
C ARG A 374 -39.88 14.44 -34.27
N ASN A 375 -39.10 15.35 -33.71
CA ASN A 375 -38.02 15.00 -32.76
C ASN A 375 -38.53 14.67 -31.35
N LYS A 376 -39.74 15.16 -30.99
CA LYS A 376 -40.30 14.96 -29.66
C LYS A 376 -41.20 13.72 -29.56
N LYS A 377 -41.98 13.41 -30.59
CA LYS A 377 -43.06 12.39 -30.54
C LYS A 377 -42.87 11.22 -31.49
N ARG A 378 -41.86 11.23 -32.37
CA ARG A 378 -41.61 10.22 -33.42
C ARG A 378 -42.93 9.73 -34.08
N PRO A 379 -43.66 10.61 -34.81
CA PRO A 379 -44.93 10.23 -35.44
C PRO A 379 -44.71 9.09 -36.44
N ALA A 380 -45.74 8.23 -36.59
CA ALA A 380 -45.66 7.08 -37.50
C ALA A 380 -45.50 7.48 -38.97
N PHE A 381 -45.96 8.68 -39.34
CA PHE A 381 -45.81 9.25 -40.68
C PHE A 381 -45.73 10.78 -40.61
N LEU A 382 -45.11 11.36 -41.61
CA LEU A 382 -44.98 12.81 -41.79
C LEU A 382 -45.71 13.17 -43.07
N PRO A 383 -46.86 13.91 -43.02
CA PRO A 383 -47.59 14.31 -44.20
C PRO A 383 -46.86 15.41 -44.96
N LEU A 384 -46.88 15.35 -46.29
CA LEU A 384 -46.40 16.37 -47.22
C LEU A 384 -47.50 16.71 -48.22
N ARG A 385 -47.58 17.98 -48.60
CA ARG A 385 -48.48 18.43 -49.63
C ARG A 385 -47.80 18.55 -50.99
N GLU A 386 -48.55 18.29 -52.05
CA GLU A 386 -48.14 18.65 -53.39
C GLU A 386 -48.31 20.17 -53.60
N VAL A 387 -47.26 20.79 -54.17
CA VAL A 387 -47.35 22.23 -54.55
C VAL A 387 -47.65 22.28 -56.01
N ARG A 388 -48.80 22.96 -56.37
CA ARG A 388 -49.23 23.09 -57.75
C ARG A 388 -49.23 24.57 -58.15
N ASP A 389 -48.94 24.84 -59.43
CA ASP A 389 -48.99 26.15 -60.04
C ASP A 389 -50.43 26.57 -60.29
N LYS A 390 -50.63 27.83 -60.54
CA LYS A 390 -51.97 28.40 -60.90
C LYS A 390 -52.64 27.69 -62.12
N SER A 391 -51.82 27.00 -62.92
CA SER A 391 -52.27 26.20 -64.07
C SER A 391 -52.59 24.74 -63.74
N GLY A 392 -52.52 24.35 -62.44
CA GLY A 392 -52.77 22.99 -62.00
C GLY A 392 -51.57 22.01 -62.12
N ASN A 393 -50.46 22.45 -62.69
CA ASN A 393 -49.27 21.61 -62.85
C ASN A 393 -48.56 21.46 -61.50
N ILE A 394 -48.00 20.25 -61.24
CA ILE A 394 -47.23 19.97 -60.04
C ILE A 394 -45.84 20.60 -60.13
N ILE A 395 -45.56 21.60 -59.30
CA ILE A 395 -44.23 22.23 -59.18
C ILE A 395 -43.33 21.37 -58.24
N ALA A 396 -43.90 20.90 -57.11
CA ALA A 396 -43.19 19.99 -56.24
C ALA A 396 -44.13 18.86 -55.78
N GLY A 397 -43.70 17.62 -55.91
CA GLY A 397 -44.46 16.44 -55.52
C GLY A 397 -44.54 16.30 -53.97
N ALA A 398 -45.34 15.36 -53.48
CA ALA A 398 -45.42 15.04 -52.05
C ALA A 398 -44.19 14.19 -51.58
N THR A 399 -43.04 14.52 -52.07
CA THR A 399 -41.76 13.89 -51.67
C THR A 399 -40.79 14.97 -51.20
N PRO A 400 -39.94 14.69 -50.22
CA PRO A 400 -38.87 15.61 -49.81
C PRO A 400 -37.94 15.88 -51.00
N ALA A 401 -37.42 17.10 -51.13
CA ALA A 401 -36.49 17.49 -52.18
C ALA A 401 -35.14 16.77 -52.06
N GLY A 402 -34.81 16.33 -50.84
CA GLY A 402 -33.63 15.60 -50.51
C GLY A 402 -33.59 15.28 -49.02
N TYR A 403 -32.52 14.70 -48.59
CA TYR A 403 -32.21 14.47 -47.18
C TYR A 403 -30.81 15.05 -46.89
N THR A 404 -30.64 15.57 -45.68
CA THR A 404 -29.29 15.90 -45.20
C THR A 404 -28.47 14.61 -45.08
N GLN A 405 -27.21 14.70 -45.43
CA GLN A 405 -26.33 13.57 -45.19
C GLN A 405 -26.12 13.44 -43.69
N PRO A 406 -26.28 12.21 -43.12
CA PRO A 406 -25.96 12.00 -41.74
C PRO A 406 -24.46 12.27 -41.50
N ALA A 407 -24.13 12.71 -40.31
CA ALA A 407 -22.72 12.86 -39.95
C ALA A 407 -22.03 11.50 -40.06
N VAL A 408 -21.10 11.37 -40.98
CA VAL A 408 -20.34 10.14 -41.13
C VAL A 408 -19.29 10.13 -40.05
N MET A 409 -19.31 9.09 -39.21
CA MET A 409 -18.27 8.89 -38.21
C MET A 409 -16.88 8.87 -38.91
N ASN A 410 -16.01 9.75 -38.50
CA ASN A 410 -14.67 9.85 -39.07
C ASN A 410 -13.84 8.61 -38.68
N GLN A 411 -13.60 7.71 -39.65
CA GLN A 411 -12.81 6.50 -39.45
C GLN A 411 -11.38 6.80 -38.96
N ALA A 412 -10.81 7.93 -39.38
CA ALA A 412 -9.51 8.39 -38.90
C ALA A 412 -9.52 8.71 -37.41
N LEU A 413 -10.61 9.28 -36.90
CA LEU A 413 -10.76 9.56 -35.45
C LEU A 413 -10.88 8.26 -34.64
N ALA A 414 -11.59 7.26 -35.15
CA ALA A 414 -11.69 5.96 -34.51
C ALA A 414 -10.32 5.22 -34.48
N ALA A 415 -9.56 5.28 -35.56
CA ALA A 415 -8.22 4.74 -35.63
C ALA A 415 -7.26 5.46 -34.65
N LEU A 416 -7.35 6.80 -34.60
CA LEU A 416 -6.53 7.60 -33.68
C LEU A 416 -6.88 7.30 -32.23
N LEU A 417 -8.14 7.06 -31.89
CA LEU A 417 -8.57 6.65 -30.53
C LEU A 417 -7.97 5.30 -30.13
N GLN A 418 -7.92 4.33 -31.04
CA GLN A 418 -7.25 3.05 -30.79
C GLN A 418 -5.75 3.23 -30.60
N GLN A 419 -5.10 4.04 -31.43
CA GLN A 419 -3.68 4.34 -31.31
C GLN A 419 -3.38 5.03 -29.97
N THR A 420 -4.11 6.07 -29.62
CA THR A 420 -3.92 6.78 -28.33
C THR A 420 -4.15 5.86 -27.12
N SER A 421 -5.11 4.93 -27.24
CA SER A 421 -5.31 3.91 -26.21
C SER A 421 -4.12 2.97 -26.08
N ALA A 422 -3.49 2.60 -27.19
CA ALA A 422 -2.27 1.79 -27.21
C ALA A 422 -1.07 2.57 -26.64
N ASP A 423 -0.94 3.85 -27.01
CA ASP A 423 0.12 4.74 -26.50
C ASP A 423 0.06 4.88 -24.96
N ILE A 424 -1.16 5.01 -24.37
CA ILE A 424 -1.32 5.02 -22.92
C ILE A 424 -0.77 3.74 -22.32
N GLN A 425 -1.14 2.58 -22.88
CA GLN A 425 -0.67 1.28 -22.38
C GLN A 425 0.84 1.11 -22.54
N GLU A 426 1.42 1.56 -23.65
CA GLU A 426 2.86 1.48 -23.89
C GLU A 426 3.64 2.35 -22.90
N VAL A 427 3.21 3.59 -22.67
CA VAL A 427 3.86 4.54 -21.75
C VAL A 427 3.76 4.09 -20.30
N THR A 428 2.65 3.44 -19.92
CA THR A 428 2.45 2.93 -18.55
C THR A 428 3.01 1.52 -18.35
N GLY A 429 3.60 0.90 -19.39
CA GLY A 429 4.15 -0.45 -19.30
C GLY A 429 3.10 -1.55 -19.32
N GLY A 430 1.83 -1.21 -19.60
CA GLY A 430 0.77 -2.18 -19.83
C GLY A 430 1.05 -2.96 -21.12
N SER A 431 1.02 -4.29 -21.06
CA SER A 431 1.24 -5.12 -22.24
C SER A 431 -0.07 -5.44 -22.95
N GLN A 432 -0.31 -4.89 -24.13
CA GLN A 432 -1.42 -5.30 -25.00
C GLN A 432 -1.40 -6.81 -25.28
N ALA A 433 -0.22 -7.42 -25.26
CA ALA A 433 -0.03 -8.84 -25.45
C ALA A 433 -0.76 -9.67 -24.37
N MET A 434 -0.93 -9.15 -23.16
CA MET A 434 -1.69 -9.83 -22.09
C MET A 434 -3.20 -9.84 -22.35
N GLN A 435 -3.75 -8.80 -22.97
CA GLN A 435 -5.20 -8.72 -23.24
C GLN A 435 -5.62 -9.50 -24.50
N GLN A 436 -4.70 -9.79 -25.41
CA GLN A 436 -4.95 -10.48 -26.69
C GLN A 436 -4.42 -11.91 -26.70
N MET A 437 -4.12 -12.50 -25.55
CA MET A 437 -3.59 -13.87 -25.50
C MET A 437 -4.62 -14.88 -25.98
N PRO A 438 -4.32 -15.64 -27.04
CA PRO A 438 -5.09 -16.84 -27.36
C PRO A 438 -4.88 -17.88 -26.26
N SER A 439 -5.92 -18.66 -25.96
CA SER A 439 -5.95 -19.66 -24.87
C SER A 439 -4.92 -20.79 -24.96
N ASN A 440 -4.02 -20.78 -25.93
CA ASN A 440 -3.07 -21.87 -26.24
C ASN A 440 -1.59 -21.41 -26.27
N ILE A 441 -1.22 -20.41 -25.46
CA ILE A 441 0.18 -19.95 -25.38
C ILE A 441 0.96 -20.79 -24.36
N ALA A 442 2.21 -21.14 -24.69
CA ALA A 442 3.13 -21.82 -23.80
C ALA A 442 3.35 -20.98 -22.52
N GLN A 443 3.32 -21.63 -21.37
CA GLN A 443 3.43 -21.02 -20.03
C GLN A 443 4.71 -20.16 -19.89
N GLU A 444 5.78 -20.54 -20.60
CA GLU A 444 7.03 -19.80 -20.65
C GLU A 444 6.87 -18.40 -21.29
N THR A 445 6.03 -18.29 -22.32
CA THR A 445 5.73 -17.00 -22.97
C THR A 445 4.91 -16.08 -22.06
N VAL A 446 3.97 -16.67 -21.31
CA VAL A 446 3.17 -15.95 -20.29
C VAL A 446 4.09 -15.41 -19.19
N ASN A 447 4.98 -16.26 -18.67
CA ASN A 447 5.95 -15.85 -17.64
C ASN A 447 6.91 -14.75 -18.15
N ASN A 448 7.37 -14.83 -19.40
CA ASN A 448 8.23 -13.80 -20.00
C ASN A 448 7.50 -12.45 -20.19
N LEU A 449 6.20 -12.47 -20.47
CA LEU A 449 5.39 -11.27 -20.59
C LEU A 449 5.06 -10.67 -19.20
N MET A 450 4.78 -11.50 -18.21
CA MET A 450 4.62 -11.07 -16.81
C MET A 450 5.93 -10.42 -16.31
N ASN A 451 7.06 -11.05 -16.51
CA ASN A 451 8.36 -10.50 -16.14
C ASN A 451 8.67 -9.13 -16.80
N ARG A 452 8.18 -8.89 -18.02
CA ARG A 452 8.31 -7.56 -18.66
C ARG A 452 7.40 -6.51 -18.08
N ALA A 453 6.17 -6.88 -17.72
CA ALA A 453 5.23 -5.98 -17.03
C ALA A 453 5.74 -5.62 -15.63
N ASP A 454 6.32 -6.58 -14.93
CA ASP A 454 6.90 -6.41 -13.60
C ASP A 454 8.13 -5.50 -13.61
N MET A 455 8.87 -5.42 -14.74
CA MET A 455 9.99 -4.49 -14.87
C MET A 455 9.57 -3.01 -14.80
N ALA A 456 8.35 -2.67 -15.18
CA ALA A 456 7.85 -1.29 -15.12
C ALA A 456 7.55 -0.85 -13.69
N SER A 457 7.10 -1.78 -12.83
CA SER A 457 6.78 -1.56 -11.42
C SER A 457 7.98 -1.73 -10.51
N PHE A 458 8.99 -2.51 -10.92
CA PHE A 458 10.16 -2.85 -10.11
C PHE A 458 10.87 -1.65 -9.48
N ILE A 459 10.99 -0.52 -10.21
CA ILE A 459 11.67 0.67 -9.68
C ILE A 459 10.97 1.24 -8.44
N TYR A 460 9.64 1.17 -8.39
CA TYR A 460 8.85 1.66 -7.25
C TYR A 460 9.01 0.74 -6.04
N LEU A 461 9.01 -0.57 -6.26
CA LEU A 461 9.23 -1.58 -5.21
C LEU A 461 10.66 -1.50 -4.64
N ASP A 462 11.67 -1.39 -5.50
CA ASP A 462 13.08 -1.22 -5.08
C ASP A 462 13.27 0.07 -4.28
N ASN A 463 12.61 1.14 -4.68
CA ASN A 463 12.67 2.41 -3.99
C ASN A 463 11.97 2.34 -2.61
N MET A 464 10.83 1.64 -2.53
CA MET A 464 10.17 1.38 -1.24
C MET A 464 11.02 0.51 -0.33
N ALA A 465 11.72 -0.49 -0.88
CA ALA A 465 12.65 -1.32 -0.13
C ALA A 465 13.78 -0.48 0.50
N LYS A 466 14.34 0.47 -0.25
CA LYS A 466 15.35 1.42 0.27
C LYS A 466 14.79 2.28 1.40
N SER A 467 13.56 2.76 1.26
CA SER A 467 12.88 3.57 2.28
C SER A 467 12.60 2.76 3.54
N LEU A 468 12.14 1.51 3.41
CA LEU A 468 11.94 0.62 4.55
C LEU A 468 13.24 0.22 5.24
N LYS A 469 14.32 0.03 4.48
CA LYS A 469 15.64 -0.15 5.07
C LYS A 469 16.00 1.05 5.94
N ARG A 470 15.78 2.26 5.43
CA ARG A 470 16.00 3.48 6.18
C ARG A 470 15.12 3.59 7.42
N ALA A 471 13.85 3.20 7.32
CA ALA A 471 12.94 3.14 8.46
C ALA A 471 13.48 2.20 9.55
N GLY A 472 13.97 1.02 9.19
CA GLY A 472 14.61 0.09 10.13
C GLY A 472 15.86 0.67 10.80
N GLU A 473 16.71 1.41 10.06
CA GLU A 473 17.90 2.09 10.63
C GLU A 473 17.48 3.18 11.64
N VAL A 474 16.47 3.99 11.31
CA VAL A 474 15.95 5.02 12.20
C VAL A 474 15.31 4.39 13.43
N TRP A 475 14.45 3.38 13.22
CA TRP A 475 13.81 2.63 14.29
C TRP A 475 14.84 2.02 15.25
N LEU A 476 15.87 1.37 14.71
CA LEU A 476 16.94 0.77 15.53
C LEU A 476 17.67 1.82 16.39
N SER A 477 17.93 3.01 15.84
CA SER A 477 18.57 4.09 16.60
C SER A 477 17.66 4.64 17.70
N MET A 478 16.34 4.69 17.45
CA MET A 478 15.35 5.09 18.45
C MET A 478 15.12 4.02 19.50
N ALA A 479 15.08 2.74 19.09
CA ALA A 479 14.82 1.60 19.96
C ALA A 479 15.83 1.49 21.10
N ARG A 480 17.09 1.83 20.85
CA ARG A 480 18.14 1.84 21.89
C ARG A 480 17.85 2.81 23.04
N GLU A 481 17.18 3.92 22.78
CA GLU A 481 16.81 4.91 23.79
C GLU A 481 15.40 4.63 24.37
N VAL A 482 14.44 4.28 23.49
CA VAL A 482 13.04 4.06 23.89
C VAL A 482 12.88 2.75 24.67
N TYR A 483 13.61 1.69 24.29
CA TYR A 483 13.52 0.36 24.91
C TYR A 483 14.72 0.05 25.82
N GLY A 484 15.50 1.05 26.24
CA GLY A 484 16.69 0.88 27.06
C GLY A 484 16.46 0.50 28.52
N SER A 485 15.25 0.71 29.07
CA SER A 485 14.88 0.33 30.44
C SER A 485 14.42 -1.12 30.53
N GLU A 486 14.62 -1.76 31.70
CA GLU A 486 14.10 -3.09 31.97
C GLU A 486 12.57 -3.12 31.85
N ARG A 487 12.07 -3.93 30.92
CA ARG A 487 10.63 -4.12 30.72
C ARG A 487 10.30 -5.37 29.91
N GLU A 488 9.09 -5.85 30.12
CA GLU A 488 8.46 -6.86 29.29
C GLU A 488 7.83 -6.19 28.06
N VAL A 489 8.10 -6.73 26.87
CA VAL A 489 7.54 -6.26 25.62
C VAL A 489 6.97 -7.43 24.83
N ARG A 490 5.85 -7.17 24.16
CA ARG A 490 5.28 -8.11 23.20
C ARG A 490 6.20 -8.15 21.97
N ILE A 491 6.49 -9.34 21.49
CA ILE A 491 7.18 -9.58 20.23
C ILE A 491 6.31 -10.47 19.34
N VAL A 492 6.37 -10.24 18.04
CA VAL A 492 5.69 -11.07 17.04
C VAL A 492 6.73 -11.90 16.31
N ASN A 493 6.64 -13.21 16.39
CA ASN A 493 7.56 -14.13 15.72
C ASN A 493 7.34 -14.16 14.19
N GLU A 494 8.27 -14.80 13.44
CA GLU A 494 8.12 -14.95 11.98
C GLU A 494 6.89 -15.77 11.57
N ASP A 495 6.40 -16.62 12.44
CA ASP A 495 5.20 -17.45 12.24
C ASP A 495 3.88 -16.74 12.62
N GLY A 496 3.97 -15.46 13.03
CA GLY A 496 2.81 -14.67 13.46
C GLY A 496 2.34 -14.98 14.87
N SER A 497 3.07 -15.81 15.63
CA SER A 497 2.77 -16.07 17.05
C SER A 497 3.28 -14.96 17.93
N ASP A 498 2.48 -14.60 18.95
CA ASP A 498 2.87 -13.65 19.97
C ASP A 498 3.75 -14.33 21.03
N ASP A 499 4.77 -13.60 21.47
CA ASP A 499 5.63 -14.00 22.58
C ASP A 499 5.95 -12.76 23.43
N ILE A 500 6.47 -12.95 24.62
CA ILE A 500 6.89 -11.87 25.53
C ILE A 500 8.39 -11.95 25.71
N ALA A 501 9.08 -10.88 25.40
CA ALA A 501 10.52 -10.75 25.65
C ALA A 501 10.78 -9.76 26.77
N VAL A 502 11.70 -10.12 27.65
CA VAL A 502 12.23 -9.20 28.68
C VAL A 502 13.47 -8.53 28.06
N LEU A 503 13.45 -7.19 27.99
CA LEU A 503 14.57 -6.38 27.50
C LEU A 503 15.32 -5.76 28.68
N SER A 504 16.65 -5.64 28.53
CA SER A 504 17.54 -4.99 29.50
C SER A 504 17.42 -5.50 30.94
N ALA A 505 16.98 -6.76 31.12
CA ALA A 505 16.84 -7.35 32.45
C ALA A 505 18.21 -7.55 33.11
N GLN A 506 18.34 -7.09 34.35
CA GLN A 506 19.54 -7.32 35.12
C GLN A 506 19.51 -8.72 35.74
N VAL A 507 20.34 -9.61 35.25
CA VAL A 507 20.51 -10.98 35.75
C VAL A 507 21.90 -11.17 36.35
N VAL A 508 21.92 -11.63 37.60
CA VAL A 508 23.22 -11.99 38.24
C VAL A 508 23.68 -13.33 37.67
N ASP A 509 24.78 -13.33 36.95
CA ASP A 509 25.40 -14.56 36.51
C ASP A 509 25.85 -15.39 37.73
N ARG A 510 25.28 -16.58 37.85
CA ARG A 510 25.56 -17.48 38.98
C ARG A 510 26.99 -17.99 39.02
N GLN A 511 27.75 -17.89 37.93
CA GLN A 511 29.15 -18.36 37.88
C GLN A 511 30.15 -17.26 38.20
N THR A 512 29.89 -16.03 37.76
CA THR A 512 30.82 -14.90 37.91
C THR A 512 30.37 -13.92 38.99
N GLY A 513 29.11 -13.94 39.43
CA GLY A 513 28.54 -12.97 40.37
C GLY A 513 28.36 -11.56 39.76
N ALA A 514 28.65 -11.40 38.49
CA ALA A 514 28.48 -10.14 37.78
C ALA A 514 27.01 -9.92 37.39
N VAL A 515 26.57 -8.69 37.46
CA VAL A 515 25.25 -8.28 36.94
C VAL A 515 25.40 -8.11 35.43
N VAL A 516 24.78 -8.97 34.66
CA VAL A 516 24.77 -8.90 33.19
C VAL A 516 23.40 -8.50 32.72
N ALA A 517 23.33 -7.47 31.91
CA ALA A 517 22.06 -7.09 31.28
C ALA A 517 21.70 -8.11 30.19
N LEU A 518 20.60 -8.81 30.39
CA LEU A 518 20.07 -9.75 29.38
C LEU A 518 19.32 -8.97 28.31
N ASN A 519 19.61 -9.24 27.05
CA ASN A 519 18.93 -8.59 25.91
C ASN A 519 19.12 -7.04 25.86
N ASP A 520 20.30 -6.58 26.19
CA ASP A 520 20.66 -5.16 26.08
C ASP A 520 20.79 -4.74 24.62
N LEU A 521 19.94 -3.82 24.17
CA LEU A 521 19.91 -3.29 22.81
C LEU A 521 21.09 -2.37 22.49
N SER A 522 21.84 -1.93 23.50
CA SER A 522 23.03 -1.09 23.33
C SER A 522 24.25 -1.88 22.89
N ILE A 523 24.27 -3.19 23.14
CA ILE A 523 25.40 -4.08 22.87
C ILE A 523 25.32 -4.60 21.44
N GLY A 524 26.44 -4.53 20.73
CA GLY A 524 26.60 -5.04 19.37
C GLY A 524 26.04 -4.09 18.29
N ARG A 525 26.51 -4.36 17.07
CA ARG A 525 26.04 -3.64 15.87
C ARG A 525 25.13 -4.54 15.06
N TYR A 526 23.97 -4.02 14.71
CA TYR A 526 23.00 -4.72 13.87
C TYR A 526 22.86 -3.99 12.54
N ASP A 527 22.93 -4.76 11.45
CA ASP A 527 22.71 -4.26 10.11
C ASP A 527 21.25 -4.51 9.69
N VAL A 528 20.67 -3.52 9.02
CA VAL A 528 19.29 -3.61 8.53
C VAL A 528 19.29 -4.12 7.10
N THR A 529 18.56 -5.19 6.88
CA THR A 529 18.32 -5.76 5.55
C THR A 529 16.83 -5.76 5.27
N VAL A 530 16.47 -5.77 4.00
CA VAL A 530 15.08 -5.80 3.56
C VAL A 530 14.88 -7.05 2.72
N ASP A 531 13.85 -7.78 3.02
CA ASP A 531 13.45 -8.96 2.28
C ASP A 531 12.20 -8.63 1.46
N VAL A 532 12.36 -8.65 0.14
CA VAL A 532 11.26 -8.47 -0.81
C VAL A 532 10.74 -9.84 -1.19
N GLY A 533 9.55 -10.17 -0.75
CA GLY A 533 9.02 -11.48 -1.04
C GLY A 533 7.50 -11.52 -0.94
N PRO A 534 6.88 -12.55 -1.50
CA PRO A 534 5.45 -12.74 -1.35
C PRO A 534 5.07 -12.77 0.14
N SER A 535 3.85 -12.38 0.45
CA SER A 535 3.32 -12.41 1.81
C SER A 535 3.57 -13.77 2.48
N TYR A 536 3.60 -13.81 3.79
CA TYR A 536 3.83 -15.03 4.55
C TYR A 536 2.92 -16.19 4.10
N THR A 537 1.65 -15.91 3.86
CA THR A 537 0.69 -16.87 3.31
C THR A 537 1.07 -17.35 1.91
N ALA A 538 1.43 -16.44 1.01
CA ALA A 538 1.85 -16.80 -0.34
C ALA A 538 3.19 -17.58 -0.38
N ARG A 539 4.11 -17.32 0.56
CA ARG A 539 5.33 -18.14 0.71
C ARG A 539 5.02 -19.56 1.17
N ARG A 540 4.09 -19.71 2.12
CA ARG A 540 3.61 -21.02 2.58
C ARG A 540 2.99 -21.80 1.45
N ASP A 541 2.09 -21.19 0.69
CA ASP A 541 1.44 -21.83 -0.46
C ASP A 541 2.45 -22.25 -1.54
N ALA A 542 3.42 -21.38 -1.84
CA ALA A 542 4.50 -21.71 -2.75
C ALA A 542 5.37 -22.86 -2.23
N THR A 543 5.70 -22.86 -0.94
CA THR A 543 6.48 -23.94 -0.30
C THR A 543 5.71 -25.24 -0.33
N VAL A 544 4.42 -25.23 0.03
CA VAL A 544 3.52 -26.38 -0.05
C VAL A 544 3.44 -26.91 -1.47
N SER A 545 3.29 -26.03 -2.47
CA SER A 545 3.23 -26.40 -3.89
C SER A 545 4.54 -27.08 -4.36
N VAL A 546 5.69 -26.48 -4.05
CA VAL A 546 7.02 -27.04 -4.40
C VAL A 546 7.24 -28.38 -3.71
N LEU A 547 6.97 -28.46 -2.41
CA LEU A 547 7.16 -29.70 -1.65
C LEU A 547 6.18 -30.81 -2.09
N THR A 548 4.96 -30.44 -2.48
CA THR A 548 3.98 -31.40 -3.06
C THR A 548 4.47 -31.94 -4.39
N ASN A 549 5.06 -31.10 -5.24
CA ASN A 549 5.68 -31.55 -6.50
C ASN A 549 6.86 -32.49 -6.24
N VAL A 550 7.72 -32.17 -5.27
CA VAL A 550 8.82 -33.04 -4.86
C VAL A 550 8.28 -34.37 -4.34
N LEU A 551 7.25 -34.34 -3.47
CA LEU A 551 6.62 -35.53 -2.92
C LEU A 551 6.01 -36.42 -4.00
N SER A 552 5.43 -35.83 -5.05
CA SER A 552 4.86 -36.56 -6.19
C SER A 552 5.91 -37.28 -7.03
N SER A 553 7.13 -36.74 -7.08
CA SER A 553 8.28 -37.31 -7.81
C SER A 553 9.06 -38.38 -7.00
N MET A 554 8.82 -38.47 -5.68
CA MET A 554 9.52 -39.42 -4.80
C MET A 554 8.87 -40.79 -4.79
N LEU A 555 9.70 -41.83 -4.65
CA LEU A 555 9.22 -43.22 -4.51
C LEU A 555 8.46 -43.39 -3.17
N PRO A 556 7.42 -44.26 -3.13
CA PRO A 556 6.64 -44.49 -1.91
C PRO A 556 7.46 -45.01 -0.71
N THR A 557 8.59 -45.62 -0.97
CA THR A 557 9.52 -46.22 0.02
C THR A 557 10.65 -45.31 0.45
N ASP A 558 10.69 -44.07 -0.01
CA ASP A 558 11.75 -43.12 0.34
C ASP A 558 11.64 -42.71 1.81
N PRO A 559 12.72 -42.85 2.62
CA PRO A 559 12.73 -42.48 4.04
C PRO A 559 12.53 -41.00 4.31
N MET A 560 12.75 -40.11 3.33
CA MET A 560 12.50 -38.67 3.45
C MET A 560 11.05 -38.25 3.25
N ARG A 561 10.22 -39.17 2.70
CA ARG A 561 8.81 -38.87 2.39
C ARG A 561 7.97 -38.44 3.61
N PRO A 562 8.04 -39.12 4.77
CA PRO A 562 7.29 -38.72 5.97
C PRO A 562 7.73 -37.34 6.49
N ALA A 563 9.03 -37.02 6.38
CA ALA A 563 9.56 -35.74 6.78
C ALA A 563 9.01 -34.58 5.92
N ILE A 564 8.98 -34.75 4.60
CA ILE A 564 8.43 -33.77 3.66
C ILE A 564 6.93 -33.61 3.86
N GLN A 565 6.20 -34.72 4.10
CA GLN A 565 4.78 -34.67 4.44
C GLN A 565 4.54 -33.87 5.73
N GLY A 566 5.36 -34.08 6.75
CA GLY A 566 5.30 -33.33 8.00
C GLY A 566 5.53 -31.83 7.80
N ILE A 567 6.52 -31.44 7.00
CA ILE A 567 6.79 -30.03 6.68
C ILE A 567 5.64 -29.41 5.87
N ILE A 568 5.05 -30.15 4.94
CA ILE A 568 3.87 -29.68 4.18
C ILE A 568 2.72 -29.39 5.14
N LEU A 569 2.44 -30.30 6.07
CA LEU A 569 1.36 -30.15 7.04
C LEU A 569 1.57 -28.99 8.01
N ASP A 570 2.80 -28.74 8.42
CA ASP A 570 3.15 -27.59 9.28
C ASP A 570 2.91 -26.24 8.54
N ASN A 571 2.99 -26.25 7.21
CA ASN A 571 2.79 -25.09 6.37
C ASN A 571 1.35 -24.90 5.83
N ILE A 572 0.40 -25.78 6.14
CA ILE A 572 -1.00 -25.63 5.73
C ILE A 572 -1.78 -24.94 6.84
N ASP A 573 -2.48 -23.83 6.53
CA ASP A 573 -3.38 -23.17 7.45
C ASP A 573 -4.83 -23.61 7.21
N GLY A 574 -5.52 -24.02 8.29
CA GLY A 574 -6.93 -24.42 8.25
C GLY A 574 -7.50 -24.47 9.67
N GLU A 575 -8.76 -24.05 9.81
CA GLU A 575 -9.47 -24.16 11.10
C GLU A 575 -9.50 -25.62 11.59
N GLY A 576 -9.09 -25.84 12.85
CA GLY A 576 -9.09 -27.16 13.48
C GLY A 576 -7.87 -28.04 13.20
N LEU A 577 -6.83 -27.49 12.57
CA LEU A 577 -5.59 -28.23 12.32
C LEU A 577 -4.54 -28.04 13.44
N ASP A 578 -4.78 -27.21 14.43
CA ASP A 578 -3.79 -26.84 15.45
C ASP A 578 -3.33 -28.04 16.27
N ASP A 579 -4.25 -28.85 16.74
CA ASP A 579 -3.93 -30.10 17.47
C ASP A 579 -3.11 -31.07 16.60
N PHE A 580 -3.38 -31.09 15.31
CA PHE A 580 -2.69 -31.94 14.36
C PHE A 580 -1.30 -31.40 14.01
N LYS A 581 -1.14 -30.08 13.90
CA LYS A 581 0.16 -29.42 13.74
C LYS A 581 1.05 -29.67 14.95
N GLU A 582 0.51 -29.56 16.16
CA GLU A 582 1.24 -29.84 17.39
C GLU A 582 1.68 -31.31 17.45
N TYR A 583 0.81 -32.23 17.10
CA TYR A 583 1.15 -33.66 17.00
C TYR A 583 2.26 -33.92 15.97
N ASN A 584 2.14 -33.34 14.77
CA ASN A 584 3.10 -33.49 13.70
C ASN A 584 4.46 -32.87 14.07
N ARG A 585 4.45 -31.71 14.71
CA ARG A 585 5.67 -31.06 15.22
C ARG A 585 6.37 -31.93 16.26
N ASN A 586 5.62 -32.53 17.17
CA ASN A 586 6.15 -33.48 18.15
C ASN A 586 6.80 -34.70 17.47
N GLN A 587 6.22 -35.21 16.38
CA GLN A 587 6.80 -36.28 15.58
C GLN A 587 8.11 -35.86 14.87
N LEU A 588 8.17 -34.66 14.33
CA LEU A 588 9.38 -34.13 13.70
C LEU A 588 10.50 -33.88 14.72
N LEU A 589 10.17 -33.48 15.95
CA LEU A 589 11.11 -33.37 17.06
C LEU A 589 11.65 -34.74 17.51
N ILE A 590 10.77 -35.72 17.64
CA ILE A 590 11.15 -37.11 18.03
C ILE A 590 12.03 -37.76 16.95
N SER A 591 11.76 -37.49 15.68
CA SER A 591 12.56 -37.99 14.56
C SER A 591 13.91 -37.25 14.37
N GLY A 592 14.16 -36.18 15.14
CA GLY A 592 15.40 -35.40 15.08
C GLY A 592 15.52 -34.47 13.87
N ILE A 593 14.42 -34.26 13.13
CA ILE A 593 14.39 -33.38 11.94
C ILE A 593 14.21 -31.91 12.35
N ALA A 594 13.36 -31.66 13.38
CA ALA A 594 13.15 -30.34 13.93
C ALA A 594 14.00 -30.10 15.18
N LYS A 595 14.47 -28.85 15.38
CA LYS A 595 15.13 -28.44 16.62
C LYS A 595 14.10 -27.95 17.64
N PRO A 596 14.24 -28.28 18.94
CA PRO A 596 13.35 -27.79 19.97
C PRO A 596 13.44 -26.26 20.12
N ARG A 597 12.32 -25.58 20.20
CA ARG A 597 12.21 -24.13 20.37
C ARG A 597 12.01 -23.73 21.83
N ASN A 598 11.30 -24.56 22.63
CA ASN A 598 10.92 -24.29 23.99
C ASN A 598 11.37 -25.39 24.95
N GLU A 599 11.41 -25.10 26.26
CA GLU A 599 11.75 -26.08 27.30
C GLU A 599 10.82 -27.30 27.30
N LYS A 600 9.52 -27.11 26.96
CA LYS A 600 8.57 -28.22 26.81
C LYS A 600 8.96 -29.17 25.69
N GLU A 601 9.38 -28.64 24.56
CA GLU A 601 9.86 -29.43 23.43
C GLU A 601 11.17 -30.16 23.74
N GLN A 602 12.06 -29.54 24.53
CA GLN A 602 13.27 -30.22 25.02
C GLN A 602 12.94 -31.40 25.93
N GLN A 603 11.93 -31.25 26.79
CA GLN A 603 11.46 -32.34 27.65
C GLN A 603 10.86 -33.49 26.82
N ILE A 604 10.13 -33.19 25.76
CA ILE A 604 9.58 -34.20 24.82
C ILE A 604 10.69 -34.96 24.13
N VAL A 605 11.72 -34.28 23.65
CA VAL A 605 12.88 -34.93 23.03
C VAL A 605 13.64 -35.80 24.03
N GLN A 606 13.83 -35.35 25.29
CA GLN A 606 14.46 -36.16 26.34
C GLN A 606 13.62 -37.39 26.72
N GLN A 607 12.28 -37.22 26.83
CA GLN A 607 11.39 -38.35 27.08
C GLN A 607 11.38 -39.35 25.94
N ALA A 608 11.40 -38.87 24.70
CA ALA A 608 11.47 -39.73 23.50
C ALA A 608 12.80 -40.50 23.43
N GLN A 609 13.92 -39.84 23.79
CA GLN A 609 15.23 -40.53 23.88
C GLN A 609 15.28 -41.58 24.97
N MET A 610 14.64 -41.34 26.13
CA MET A 610 14.51 -42.35 27.18
C MET A 610 13.56 -43.48 26.79
N ALA A 611 12.47 -43.17 26.06
CA ALA A 611 11.53 -44.19 25.57
C ALA A 611 12.12 -45.03 24.42
N ALA A 612 12.97 -44.48 23.58
CA ALA A 612 13.71 -45.23 22.53
C ALA A 612 14.72 -46.21 23.10
N GLN A 613 15.17 -46.04 24.33
CA GLN A 613 15.98 -47.04 25.06
C GLN A 613 15.14 -48.18 25.65
N SER A 614 13.82 -48.05 25.71
CA SER A 614 12.87 -49.07 26.23
C SER A 614 11.84 -49.45 25.15
N GLN A 615 12.28 -50.05 24.09
CA GLN A 615 11.52 -50.48 22.87
C GLN A 615 9.98 -50.48 22.97
N PRO A 616 9.30 -49.74 22.09
CA PRO A 616 8.13 -50.24 21.37
C PRO A 616 8.21 -49.97 19.87
N ASN A 617 7.57 -50.82 19.11
CA ASN A 617 7.64 -51.03 17.68
C ASN A 617 7.31 -49.78 16.85
N PRO A 618 8.23 -49.22 16.04
CA PRO A 618 8.00 -47.96 15.29
C PRO A 618 6.97 -48.09 14.17
N GLU A 619 6.67 -49.30 13.70
CA GLU A 619 5.73 -49.55 12.62
C GLU A 619 4.26 -49.23 12.99
N MET A 620 3.88 -49.40 14.25
CA MET A 620 2.50 -49.13 14.69
C MET A 620 2.19 -47.62 14.77
N VAL A 621 3.18 -46.78 15.12
CA VAL A 621 3.03 -45.34 15.18
C VAL A 621 2.99 -44.73 13.77
N LEU A 622 3.78 -45.30 12.84
CA LEU A 622 3.76 -44.90 11.43
C LEU A 622 2.40 -45.28 10.75
N ALA A 623 1.84 -46.42 11.07
CA ALA A 623 0.53 -46.86 10.59
C ALA A 623 -0.62 -45.94 11.10
N GLN A 624 -0.55 -45.51 12.35
CA GLN A 624 -1.51 -44.57 12.92
C GLN A 624 -1.38 -43.16 12.28
N ALA A 625 -0.18 -42.64 12.07
CA ALA A 625 0.05 -41.38 11.39
C ALA A 625 -0.44 -41.44 9.91
N GLN A 626 -0.24 -42.54 9.22
CA GLN A 626 -0.75 -42.74 7.87
C GLN A 626 -2.29 -42.82 7.82
N MET A 627 -2.94 -43.40 8.83
CA MET A 627 -4.40 -43.42 8.91
C MET A 627 -4.98 -42.00 9.14
N VAL A 628 -4.35 -41.19 9.98
CA VAL A 628 -4.79 -39.82 10.24
C VAL A 628 -4.52 -38.92 9.02
N ALA A 629 -3.38 -39.12 8.32
CA ALA A 629 -3.10 -38.43 7.05
C ALA A 629 -4.11 -38.79 5.94
N ALA A 630 -4.47 -40.08 5.82
CA ALA A 630 -5.49 -40.51 4.87
C ALA A 630 -6.90 -39.98 5.19
N GLN A 631 -7.24 -39.80 6.48
CA GLN A 631 -8.49 -39.13 6.87
C GLN A 631 -8.48 -37.63 6.55
N ALA A 632 -7.34 -36.92 6.74
CA ALA A 632 -7.20 -35.53 6.37
C ALA A 632 -7.24 -35.31 4.84
N GLU A 633 -6.65 -36.21 4.06
CA GLU A 633 -6.77 -36.20 2.59
C GLU A 633 -8.20 -36.47 2.12
N ALA A 634 -8.91 -37.39 2.77
CA ALA A 634 -10.32 -37.66 2.47
C ALA A 634 -11.21 -36.43 2.78
N GLN A 635 -10.96 -35.75 3.87
CA GLN A 635 -11.65 -34.47 4.20
C GLN A 635 -11.30 -33.36 3.23
N LYS A 636 -10.04 -33.26 2.80
CA LYS A 636 -9.62 -32.29 1.80
C LYS A 636 -10.26 -32.55 0.44
N ALA A 637 -10.30 -33.78 0.00
CA ALA A 637 -10.98 -34.17 -1.22
C ALA A 637 -12.49 -33.87 -1.18
N THR A 638 -13.15 -34.07 -0.02
CA THR A 638 -14.55 -33.69 0.16
C THR A 638 -14.77 -32.20 0.11
N ASN A 639 -13.87 -31.39 0.71
CA ASN A 639 -13.93 -29.92 0.65
C ASN A 639 -13.63 -29.38 -0.77
N GLU A 640 -12.67 -29.94 -1.50
CA GLU A 640 -12.40 -29.58 -2.89
C GLU A 640 -13.57 -29.96 -3.82
N THR A 641 -14.22 -31.09 -3.56
CA THR A 641 -15.43 -31.51 -4.31
C THR A 641 -16.58 -30.53 -4.04
N ALA A 642 -16.76 -30.10 -2.77
CA ALA A 642 -17.77 -29.12 -2.41
C ALA A 642 -17.46 -27.72 -3.03
N GLN A 643 -16.20 -27.28 -3.02
CA GLN A 643 -15.80 -26.06 -3.70
C GLN A 643 -15.97 -26.13 -5.22
N THR A 644 -15.70 -27.28 -5.83
CA THR A 644 -15.89 -27.48 -7.27
C THR A 644 -17.37 -27.44 -7.62
N GLN A 645 -18.22 -28.04 -6.77
CA GLN A 645 -19.68 -27.97 -6.93
C GLN A 645 -20.23 -26.55 -6.77
N ILE A 646 -19.72 -25.77 -5.81
CA ILE A 646 -20.07 -24.36 -5.62
C ILE A 646 -19.64 -23.54 -6.85
N LYS A 647 -18.41 -23.74 -7.36
CA LYS A 647 -17.93 -23.05 -8.57
C LYS A 647 -18.72 -23.43 -9.82
N ALA A 648 -19.13 -24.71 -9.96
CA ALA A 648 -19.97 -25.14 -11.05
C ALA A 648 -21.38 -24.51 -10.94
N PHE A 649 -21.92 -24.42 -9.74
CA PHE A 649 -23.21 -23.75 -9.49
C PHE A 649 -23.17 -22.26 -9.79
N THR A 650 -22.13 -21.54 -9.35
CA THR A 650 -21.97 -20.11 -9.68
C THR A 650 -21.79 -19.89 -11.19
N ALA A 651 -21.00 -20.72 -11.86
CA ALA A 651 -20.81 -20.62 -13.30
C ALA A 651 -22.12 -20.91 -14.07
N GLN A 652 -22.96 -21.79 -13.56
CA GLN A 652 -24.27 -22.08 -14.13
C GLN A 652 -25.25 -20.92 -13.90
N GLN A 653 -25.18 -20.26 -12.75
CA GLN A 653 -25.97 -19.07 -12.43
C GLN A 653 -25.57 -17.89 -13.32
N ASP A 654 -24.27 -17.63 -13.49
CA ASP A 654 -23.76 -16.59 -14.40
C ASP A 654 -24.14 -16.87 -15.86
N ALA A 655 -24.15 -18.13 -16.29
CA ALA A 655 -24.59 -18.50 -17.63
C ALA A 655 -26.09 -18.26 -17.84
N MET A 656 -26.94 -18.55 -16.83
CA MET A 656 -28.38 -18.27 -16.88
C MET A 656 -28.67 -16.77 -16.90
N GLU A 657 -27.95 -15.99 -16.09
CA GLU A 657 -28.08 -14.53 -16.08
C GLU A 657 -27.62 -13.91 -17.42
N SER A 658 -26.55 -14.44 -18.01
CA SER A 658 -26.08 -14.04 -19.34
C SER A 658 -27.11 -14.39 -20.43
N GLN A 659 -27.77 -15.56 -20.34
CA GLN A 659 -28.84 -15.95 -21.26
C GLN A 659 -30.08 -15.06 -21.10
N ALA A 660 -30.49 -14.76 -19.86
CA ALA A 660 -31.60 -13.85 -19.58
C ALA A 660 -31.35 -12.44 -20.14
N ASN A 661 -30.12 -11.94 -19.96
CA ASN A 661 -29.69 -10.64 -20.51
C ASN A 661 -29.63 -10.66 -22.05
N THR A 662 -29.28 -11.79 -22.66
CA THR A 662 -29.23 -11.94 -24.11
C THR A 662 -30.65 -11.99 -24.70
N VAL A 663 -31.57 -12.72 -24.04
CA VAL A 663 -33.00 -12.75 -24.42
C VAL A 663 -33.62 -11.36 -24.28
N TYR A 664 -33.31 -10.62 -23.21
CA TYR A 664 -33.78 -9.26 -23.02
C TYR A 664 -33.28 -8.31 -24.12
N LYS A 665 -32.00 -8.37 -24.48
CA LYS A 665 -31.42 -7.59 -25.60
C LYS A 665 -31.98 -7.98 -26.96
N LEU A 666 -32.22 -9.25 -27.21
CA LEU A 666 -32.86 -9.73 -28.46
C LEU A 666 -34.33 -9.30 -28.58
N ALA A 667 -35.04 -9.30 -27.45
CA ALA A 667 -36.43 -8.83 -27.41
C ALA A 667 -36.51 -7.32 -27.64
N GLN A 668 -35.61 -6.52 -27.07
CA GLN A 668 -35.48 -5.08 -27.36
C GLN A 668 -35.15 -4.80 -28.84
N ALA A 669 -34.27 -5.61 -29.44
CA ALA A 669 -33.85 -5.46 -30.85
C ALA A 669 -34.95 -5.81 -31.86
N ARG A 670 -35.95 -6.62 -31.47
CA ARG A 670 -37.00 -7.14 -32.35
C ARG A 670 -38.38 -6.55 -32.11
N ASN A 671 -38.55 -5.54 -31.21
CA ASN A 671 -39.84 -4.94 -30.91
C ASN A 671 -40.97 -5.95 -30.57
N ILE A 672 -40.63 -7.01 -29.83
CA ILE A 672 -41.58 -8.05 -29.43
C ILE A 672 -42.27 -7.59 -28.13
N ASP A 673 -43.57 -7.81 -28.04
CA ASP A 673 -44.44 -7.40 -26.94
C ASP A 673 -43.91 -7.80 -25.56
N ASP A 674 -43.97 -6.86 -24.64
CA ASP A 674 -43.47 -6.97 -23.25
C ASP A 674 -43.95 -8.22 -22.47
N LYS A 675 -45.13 -8.76 -22.85
CA LYS A 675 -45.72 -9.94 -22.23
C LYS A 675 -44.92 -11.22 -22.46
N ALA A 676 -44.43 -11.46 -23.68
CA ALA A 676 -43.68 -12.67 -24.02
C ALA A 676 -42.28 -12.68 -23.37
N VAL A 677 -41.69 -11.50 -23.22
CA VAL A 677 -40.40 -11.32 -22.53
C VAL A 677 -40.52 -11.59 -21.03
N MET A 678 -41.60 -11.08 -20.42
CA MET A 678 -41.87 -11.29 -19.00
C MET A 678 -42.22 -12.73 -18.69
N GLU A 679 -42.84 -13.44 -19.60
CA GLU A 679 -43.16 -14.87 -19.46
C GLU A 679 -41.89 -15.74 -19.58
N ALA A 680 -41.00 -15.42 -20.50
CA ALA A 680 -39.71 -16.10 -20.64
C ALA A 680 -38.78 -15.86 -19.42
N ILE A 681 -38.75 -14.65 -18.88
CA ILE A 681 -38.01 -14.30 -17.66
C ILE A 681 -38.61 -15.02 -16.43
N ARG A 682 -39.94 -15.14 -16.37
CA ARG A 682 -40.64 -15.83 -15.30
C ARG A 682 -40.33 -17.34 -15.29
N LEU A 683 -40.34 -17.97 -16.47
CA LEU A 683 -39.96 -19.36 -16.66
C LEU A 683 -38.50 -19.62 -16.27
N LEU A 684 -37.58 -18.73 -16.63
CA LEU A 684 -36.17 -18.85 -16.23
C LEU A 684 -35.98 -18.68 -14.71
N LYS A 685 -36.77 -17.81 -14.08
CA LYS A 685 -36.76 -17.62 -12.63
C LYS A 685 -37.35 -18.81 -11.88
N ASP A 686 -38.45 -19.37 -12.35
CA ASP A 686 -39.09 -20.54 -11.78
C ASP A 686 -38.20 -21.78 -11.87
N VAL A 687 -37.41 -21.95 -12.95
CA VAL A 687 -36.40 -22.99 -13.09
C VAL A 687 -35.24 -22.78 -12.10
N ALA A 688 -34.78 -21.56 -11.90
CA ALA A 688 -33.74 -21.24 -10.94
C ALA A 688 -34.20 -21.47 -9.48
N GLU A 689 -35.45 -21.09 -9.15
CA GLU A 689 -36.04 -21.30 -7.81
C GLU A 689 -36.31 -22.77 -7.51
N SER A 690 -36.74 -23.58 -8.51
CA SER A 690 -36.96 -25.02 -8.35
C SER A 690 -35.64 -25.78 -8.13
N GLN A 691 -34.54 -25.34 -8.74
CA GLN A 691 -33.22 -25.90 -8.49
C GLN A 691 -32.66 -25.49 -7.10
N GLN A 692 -32.99 -24.29 -6.60
CA GLN A 692 -32.63 -23.87 -5.26
C GLN A 692 -33.29 -24.69 -4.16
N GLN A 693 -34.54 -25.15 -4.37
CA GLN A 693 -35.24 -26.01 -3.44
C GLN A 693 -34.70 -27.45 -3.39
N GLN A 694 -34.13 -27.96 -4.48
CA GLN A 694 -33.49 -29.28 -4.51
C GLN A 694 -32.17 -29.34 -3.73
N PHE A 695 -31.46 -28.21 -3.58
CA PHE A 695 -30.20 -28.14 -2.85
C PHE A 695 -30.33 -27.73 -1.37
N GLN A 696 -31.50 -27.29 -0.92
CA GLN A 696 -31.77 -26.95 0.49
C GLN A 696 -32.13 -28.19 1.36
N SER A 697 -32.21 -29.36 0.77
CA SER A 697 -32.35 -30.60 1.56
C SER A 697 -30.96 -31.05 2.02
N PRO A 698 -30.65 -31.07 3.32
CA PRO A 698 -29.36 -31.55 3.79
C PRO A 698 -29.15 -33.00 3.34
N PRO A 699 -27.93 -33.39 2.91
CA PRO A 699 -27.63 -34.77 2.60
C PRO A 699 -27.87 -35.62 3.85
N GLN A 700 -28.68 -36.65 3.73
CA GLN A 700 -28.90 -37.60 4.80
C GLN A 700 -27.55 -38.19 5.22
N SER A 701 -27.26 -38.10 6.50
CA SER A 701 -26.06 -38.64 7.13
C SER A 701 -25.90 -40.12 6.81
N PRO A 702 -24.69 -40.61 6.47
CA PRO A 702 -24.46 -42.05 6.25
C PRO A 702 -24.65 -42.95 7.50
N ALA A 703 -25.02 -42.38 8.64
CA ALA A 703 -25.17 -43.10 9.92
C ALA A 703 -26.43 -43.99 10.00
N ASP A 704 -27.41 -43.84 9.07
CA ASP A 704 -28.67 -44.57 9.13
C ASP A 704 -28.74 -45.84 8.24
N LEU A 705 -27.61 -46.32 7.73
CA LEU A 705 -27.53 -47.52 6.88
C LEU A 705 -26.65 -48.64 7.48
N MET A 706 -26.69 -48.87 8.78
CA MET A 706 -26.18 -50.12 9.35
C MET A 706 -27.37 -50.95 9.90
N PRO A 707 -27.66 -52.12 9.35
CA PRO A 707 -28.58 -53.07 9.97
C PRO A 707 -27.91 -53.71 11.19
N SER A 708 -28.69 -53.93 12.20
CA SER A 708 -28.45 -54.57 13.50
C SER A 708 -27.55 -55.79 13.51
#